data_7e9898a04bcb9f46a710be3eee15d04a
#
_entry.id   7e9898a04bcb9f46a710be3eee15d04a
#
_cell.length_a   1.000
_cell.length_b   1.000
_cell.length_c   1.000
_cell.angle_alpha   90.00
_cell.angle_beta   90.00
_cell.angle_gamma   90.00
#
_symmetry.space_group_name_H-M   'P 1'
#
loop_
_entity.id
_entity.type
_entity.pdbx_description
1 polymer ?
#
loop_
_entity_poly.entity_id
_entity_poly.type
_entity_poly.pdbx_seq_one_letter_code
_entity_poly.pdbx_strand_id
1 'polypeptide(L)'
;MRKAIFILAMFIPMVSLAEHHDWEDNHVLQINREPARAYFIPFAESQGDRMLSLNGAWSFRWTKTPDERIKDFYRTDYDASSWAKLTVPANWEVKGYGTPIYVSAGYPFKIDPPYVMKEPKKEWTTYVERNPTGQYKRTFTLPSVWQNGQTFLRFEGVMSAFYVWINGQKVGYSQGSMEPSEFNVTPYLKRGENQIAVEVYKYSDGSYLEDQDFWRFGGIHRDVLLYHTPDVRLRNFAIRASMDGVLQINPQFSVYQGETGDGYHLVATLYDGARPVGCDTVAAQEVLDLQHKAARMNEWYPQRGYRKFNRMEMKVSNPQLWSVEHPYLYTLCLQLQKTDGAIVEQVTQKVGFRTINIKNGQLLVNGKAIKIRGVNRHEHDPYTARVMTEERMLQDLRLMKEANINAVRLAHYPNCPRWYELCDSIGMYVMDEADCETHGLRGTLASTPDWADAFLDRAIRMAERDKNHPSVIFWSLGNESGYGPNHAAMSAWLHEFDPTRPVHYEGAQGTPDPSTVDVISRFYPRVKQEYLNPGIPEGSDAERAENARWERLLEIAERSGDHCTWVGSDGGPRPVLTSEYAHCMGNALGNFKEYWDEINSHPRMLGGFIWDWVDQGIIKKEEVRGKMVEKVLYGGDFGDKPNLNAFCLNGIVMSDRTLTPKYYEVQAVYGSGPQDFAETSAPAPKTSKSKALTSNILHLTSSIKPQIYRAPTDNDKSFGNWLAKDWTRCGLDTLTVPMKTKQNGNEITFTFEIPDGLPEIPRLGILIELPRDYEQLTWYGRGPWDNYPDRKVSCPVGLWKSTVSQQYVHYPRPQDSGNHEDCTMVELKTKKGKKIRIEAIDEPFSFSALPYSAQYIASKTHDYELQDQGKTYLSIDCVVMGLGNSSCGPGVLKKYSIDKSKHYQLKIRIL
;
A
#
# COMPACT_ATOMS: atom_id res chain seq x y z
N MET A 1 58.01 -3.49 -67.81
CA MET A 1 57.82 -3.57 -66.41
C MET A 1 56.63 -2.67 -66.00
N ARG A 2 55.42 -3.26 -65.94
CA ARG A 2 54.19 -2.53 -65.51
C ARG A 2 54.04 -2.67 -64.00
N LYS A 3 54.03 -1.54 -63.26
CA LYS A 3 53.73 -1.52 -61.82
C LYS A 3 52.21 -1.54 -61.65
N ALA A 4 51.70 -2.59 -61.00
CA ALA A 4 50.33 -2.65 -60.54
C ALA A 4 50.23 -1.99 -59.19
N ILE A 5 49.39 -0.93 -59.09
CA ILE A 5 49.07 -0.27 -57.85
C ILE A 5 47.86 -1.01 -57.30
N PHE A 6 48.01 -1.69 -56.12
CA PHE A 6 46.91 -2.24 -55.36
C PHE A 6 46.36 -1.12 -54.47
N ILE A 7 45.11 -0.72 -54.74
CA ILE A 7 44.34 0.15 -53.82
C ILE A 7 43.66 -0.76 -52.78
N LEU A 8 44.16 -0.71 -51.56
CA LEU A 8 43.55 -1.38 -50.40
C LEU A 8 42.37 -0.51 -49.95
N ALA A 9 41.17 -0.88 -50.32
CA ALA A 9 39.97 -0.25 -49.75
C ALA A 9 39.80 -0.72 -48.31
N MET A 10 40.10 0.15 -47.32
CA MET A 10 39.72 -0.04 -45.91
C MET A 10 38.20 0.04 -45.79
N PHE A 11 37.57 -1.09 -45.63
CA PHE A 11 36.22 -1.14 -45.07
C PHE A 11 36.30 -0.75 -43.57
N ILE A 12 36.01 0.50 -43.24
CA ILE A 12 35.69 0.91 -41.88
C ILE A 12 34.27 0.41 -41.64
N PRO A 13 34.03 -0.53 -40.73
CA PRO A 13 32.66 -0.84 -40.34
C PRO A 13 32.04 0.46 -39.75
N MET A 14 31.01 0.97 -40.36
CA MET A 14 30.15 1.94 -39.69
C MET A 14 29.56 1.20 -38.49
N VAL A 15 30.20 1.35 -37.35
CA VAL A 15 29.55 1.10 -36.06
C VAL A 15 28.49 2.17 -36.01
N SER A 16 27.24 1.77 -36.22
CA SER A 16 26.09 2.58 -35.85
C SER A 16 26.27 2.86 -34.37
N LEU A 17 26.67 4.08 -33.99
CA LEU A 17 26.58 4.54 -32.65
C LEU A 17 25.08 4.47 -32.32
N ALA A 18 24.69 3.52 -31.48
CA ALA A 18 23.35 3.47 -30.93
C ALA A 18 23.06 4.85 -30.35
N GLU A 19 21.90 5.43 -30.67
CA GLU A 19 21.48 6.72 -30.09
C GLU A 19 21.47 6.54 -28.57
N HIS A 20 22.29 7.31 -27.87
CA HIS A 20 22.35 7.27 -26.40
C HIS A 20 21.13 7.97 -25.84
N HIS A 21 20.42 7.31 -24.95
CA HIS A 21 19.21 7.83 -24.30
C HIS A 21 19.46 7.99 -22.81
N ASP A 22 19.26 9.21 -22.28
CA ASP A 22 19.40 9.48 -20.82
C ASP A 22 18.48 8.58 -19.98
N TRP A 23 17.33 8.15 -20.53
CA TRP A 23 16.37 7.26 -19.86
C TRP A 23 16.69 5.75 -20.00
N GLU A 24 17.85 5.39 -20.51
CA GLU A 24 18.47 4.05 -20.53
C GLU A 24 19.94 4.11 -20.06
N ASP A 25 20.25 5.10 -19.21
CA ASP A 25 21.56 5.28 -18.61
C ASP A 25 21.45 5.56 -17.12
N ASN A 26 21.68 4.55 -16.29
CA ASN A 26 21.58 4.60 -14.83
C ASN A 26 22.59 5.54 -14.15
N HIS A 27 23.50 6.18 -14.89
CA HIS A 27 24.37 7.27 -14.41
C HIS A 27 23.74 8.65 -14.64
N VAL A 28 22.66 8.76 -15.43
CA VAL A 28 21.96 10.01 -15.73
C VAL A 28 20.62 10.09 -15.00
N LEU A 29 20.65 10.26 -13.69
CA LEU A 29 19.43 10.35 -12.87
C LEU A 29 18.69 11.68 -13.06
N GLN A 30 19.40 12.73 -13.51
CA GLN A 30 18.86 14.07 -13.68
C GLN A 30 19.77 14.98 -14.51
N ILE A 31 19.19 16.01 -15.11
CA ILE A 31 19.91 17.15 -15.74
C ILE A 31 19.27 18.43 -15.21
N ASN A 32 20.05 19.30 -14.58
CA ASN A 32 19.63 20.59 -14.02
C ASN A 32 18.49 20.53 -12.98
N ARG A 33 18.20 19.36 -12.40
CA ARG A 33 17.27 19.25 -11.28
C ARG A 33 17.89 19.90 -10.04
N GLU A 34 17.11 20.74 -9.36
CA GLU A 34 17.51 21.29 -8.06
C GLU A 34 17.72 20.16 -7.02
N PRO A 35 18.68 20.31 -6.10
CA PRO A 35 18.83 19.37 -5.00
C PRO A 35 17.54 19.26 -4.17
N ALA A 36 17.26 18.09 -3.63
CA ALA A 36 16.08 17.83 -2.80
C ALA A 36 16.02 18.77 -1.59
N ARG A 37 14.82 19.07 -1.12
CA ARG A 37 14.55 19.95 0.01
C ARG A 37 13.25 19.59 0.71
N ALA A 38 13.04 20.12 1.92
CA ALA A 38 11.76 20.02 2.62
C ALA A 38 10.62 20.56 1.74
N TYR A 39 9.46 19.91 1.86
CA TYR A 39 8.27 20.38 1.17
C TYR A 39 7.76 21.66 1.83
N PHE A 40 7.76 22.74 1.11
CA PHE A 40 7.08 23.99 1.43
C PHE A 40 6.98 24.87 0.19
N ILE A 41 5.98 25.76 0.17
CA ILE A 41 5.81 26.81 -0.82
C ILE A 41 5.78 28.14 -0.06
N PRO A 42 6.68 29.09 -0.38
CA PRO A 42 6.69 30.38 0.29
C PRO A 42 5.36 31.11 0.15
N PHE A 43 4.91 31.74 1.21
CA PHE A 43 3.63 32.45 1.30
C PHE A 43 2.38 31.62 0.97
N ALA A 44 2.43 30.30 1.24
CA ALA A 44 1.30 29.40 0.92
C ALA A 44 -0.06 29.84 1.49
N GLU A 45 -0.08 30.53 2.61
CA GLU A 45 -1.31 31.07 3.24
C GLU A 45 -1.83 32.37 2.60
N SER A 46 -0.97 33.14 1.97
CA SER A 46 -1.32 34.40 1.26
C SER A 46 -1.40 34.26 -0.26
N GLN A 47 -1.42 33.11 -0.75
CA GLN A 47 -1.36 32.44 -2.07
C GLN A 47 -1.31 33.27 -3.36
N GLY A 48 -1.90 34.45 -3.42
CA GLY A 48 -2.18 35.11 -4.69
C GLY A 48 -0.96 35.44 -5.56
N ASP A 49 0.17 35.72 -4.93
CA ASP A 49 1.25 36.42 -5.64
C ASP A 49 2.51 35.57 -5.90
N ARG A 50 2.68 34.40 -5.29
CA ARG A 50 3.94 33.63 -5.33
C ARG A 50 3.85 32.23 -5.92
N MET A 51 2.65 31.73 -6.22
CA MET A 51 2.44 30.41 -6.80
C MET A 51 1.48 30.45 -7.98
N LEU A 52 1.78 29.67 -9.02
CA LEU A 52 0.92 29.47 -10.18
C LEU A 52 0.81 27.97 -10.44
N SER A 53 -0.40 27.43 -10.38
CA SER A 53 -0.65 26.04 -10.76
C SER A 53 -0.68 25.90 -12.29
N LEU A 54 0.02 24.91 -12.81
CA LEU A 54 -0.05 24.48 -14.20
C LEU A 54 -0.94 23.25 -14.39
N ASN A 55 -1.71 22.85 -13.38
CA ASN A 55 -2.75 21.82 -13.51
C ASN A 55 -3.84 22.24 -14.49
N GLY A 56 -4.58 21.29 -15.00
CA GLY A 56 -5.68 21.52 -15.95
C GLY A 56 -5.37 21.03 -17.35
N ALA A 57 -5.99 21.64 -18.36
CA ALA A 57 -5.93 21.14 -19.73
C ALA A 57 -4.58 21.44 -20.41
N TRP A 58 -3.94 20.38 -20.92
CA TRP A 58 -2.75 20.44 -21.76
C TRP A 58 -3.05 19.89 -23.15
N SER A 59 -2.42 20.39 -24.21
CA SER A 59 -2.36 19.71 -25.49
C SER A 59 -1.52 18.45 -25.31
N PHE A 60 -2.04 17.31 -25.72
CA PHE A 60 -1.44 16.01 -25.44
C PHE A 60 -1.41 15.12 -26.67
N ARG A 61 -0.26 14.48 -26.90
CA ARG A 61 -0.06 13.44 -27.90
C ARG A 61 0.57 12.22 -27.24
N TRP A 62 -0.04 11.06 -27.45
CA TRP A 62 0.46 9.78 -27.00
C TRP A 62 0.97 8.96 -28.18
N THR A 63 2.05 8.23 -27.99
CA THR A 63 2.62 7.29 -28.98
C THR A 63 2.97 5.96 -28.30
N LYS A 64 2.94 4.88 -29.06
CA LYS A 64 3.24 3.52 -28.58
C LYS A 64 4.71 3.31 -28.27
N THR A 65 5.57 4.04 -28.95
CA THR A 65 7.03 3.96 -28.80
C THR A 65 7.64 5.35 -28.89
N PRO A 66 8.84 5.56 -28.34
CA PRO A 66 9.59 6.81 -28.51
C PRO A 66 9.91 7.13 -29.96
N ASP A 67 10.00 6.12 -30.85
CA ASP A 67 10.34 6.30 -32.27
C ASP A 67 9.23 7.05 -33.04
N GLU A 68 7.99 6.96 -32.59
CA GLU A 68 6.83 7.63 -33.19
C GLU A 68 6.64 9.08 -32.70
N ARG A 69 7.48 9.54 -31.76
CA ARG A 69 7.37 10.89 -31.18
C ARG A 69 7.74 11.97 -32.20
N ILE A 70 7.20 13.16 -32.01
CA ILE A 70 7.60 14.32 -32.80
C ILE A 70 8.84 14.95 -32.14
N LYS A 71 10.00 14.83 -32.79
CA LYS A 71 11.30 15.25 -32.23
C LYS A 71 11.35 16.76 -31.89
N ASP A 72 10.68 17.61 -32.70
CA ASP A 72 10.74 19.09 -32.58
C ASP A 72 9.50 19.71 -31.96
N PHE A 73 8.65 18.93 -31.32
CA PHE A 73 7.37 19.39 -30.75
C PHE A 73 7.52 20.54 -29.75
N TYR A 74 8.66 20.61 -29.07
CA TYR A 74 8.96 21.64 -28.04
C TYR A 74 9.18 23.04 -28.62
N ARG A 75 9.43 23.16 -29.93
CA ARG A 75 9.65 24.44 -30.58
C ARG A 75 8.44 25.36 -30.40
N THR A 76 8.70 26.67 -30.25
CA THR A 76 7.63 27.64 -30.03
C THR A 76 6.71 27.82 -31.24
N ASP A 77 7.22 27.58 -32.43
CA ASP A 77 6.49 27.66 -33.72
C ASP A 77 5.75 26.35 -34.08
N TYR A 78 5.92 25.25 -33.26
CA TYR A 78 5.21 24.00 -33.51
C TYR A 78 3.73 24.13 -33.12
N ASP A 79 2.82 23.93 -34.10
CA ASP A 79 1.37 23.95 -33.86
C ASP A 79 0.86 22.61 -33.28
N ALA A 80 0.44 22.63 -32.03
CA ALA A 80 -0.19 21.51 -31.33
C ALA A 80 -1.71 21.67 -31.19
N SER A 81 -2.35 22.53 -31.99
CA SER A 81 -3.80 22.80 -31.91
C SER A 81 -4.65 21.56 -32.23
N SER A 82 -4.15 20.66 -33.09
CA SER A 82 -4.81 19.40 -33.45
C SER A 82 -4.63 18.28 -32.42
N TRP A 83 -3.82 18.49 -31.39
CA TRP A 83 -3.60 17.48 -30.37
C TRP A 83 -4.82 17.35 -29.44
N ALA A 84 -5.01 16.16 -28.89
CA ALA A 84 -6.00 15.94 -27.84
C ALA A 84 -5.76 16.85 -26.63
N LYS A 85 -6.77 16.97 -25.77
CA LYS A 85 -6.62 17.65 -24.48
C LYS A 85 -6.64 16.62 -23.37
N LEU A 86 -5.62 16.67 -22.50
CA LEU A 86 -5.53 15.87 -21.30
C LEU A 86 -5.47 16.78 -20.08
N THR A 87 -6.31 16.51 -19.09
CA THR A 87 -6.26 17.21 -17.80
C THR A 87 -5.14 16.64 -16.96
N VAL A 88 -4.18 17.46 -16.55
CA VAL A 88 -3.10 17.15 -15.60
C VAL A 88 -3.55 17.59 -14.20
N PRO A 89 -3.33 16.79 -13.16
CA PRO A 89 -2.70 15.47 -13.14
C PRO A 89 -3.59 14.36 -13.70
N ALA A 90 -2.96 13.36 -14.34
CA ALA A 90 -3.64 12.16 -14.83
C ALA A 90 -2.65 11.02 -15.13
N ASN A 91 -3.10 9.80 -14.96
CA ASN A 91 -2.52 8.64 -15.60
C ASN A 91 -3.17 8.43 -16.97
N TRP A 92 -2.38 8.04 -17.95
CA TRP A 92 -2.83 7.93 -19.35
C TRP A 92 -3.90 6.88 -19.55
N GLU A 93 -3.69 5.71 -18.96
CA GLU A 93 -4.44 4.50 -19.23
C GLU A 93 -5.90 4.60 -18.78
N VAL A 94 -6.16 5.27 -17.65
CA VAL A 94 -7.54 5.54 -17.19
C VAL A 94 -8.22 6.67 -17.97
N LYS A 95 -7.47 7.34 -18.87
CA LYS A 95 -7.98 8.32 -19.83
C LYS A 95 -8.09 7.76 -21.25
N GLY A 96 -7.81 6.46 -21.43
CA GLY A 96 -7.96 5.76 -22.70
C GLY A 96 -6.73 5.80 -23.61
N TYR A 97 -5.54 6.10 -23.07
CA TYR A 97 -4.27 6.10 -23.81
C TYR A 97 -3.36 4.98 -23.32
N GLY A 98 -3.19 3.95 -24.15
CA GLY A 98 -2.39 2.78 -23.81
C GLY A 98 -3.11 1.79 -22.88
N THR A 99 -2.41 0.74 -22.55
CA THR A 99 -2.91 -0.39 -21.76
C THR A 99 -2.36 -0.35 -20.34
N PRO A 100 -3.22 -0.33 -19.31
CA PRO A 100 -2.76 -0.56 -17.94
C PRO A 100 -2.28 -2.02 -17.81
N ILE A 101 -1.14 -2.24 -17.18
CA ILE A 101 -0.57 -3.57 -16.97
C ILE A 101 -0.42 -3.80 -15.48
N TYR A 102 -1.01 -4.89 -14.96
CA TYR A 102 -0.83 -5.27 -13.57
C TYR A 102 0.15 -6.43 -13.43
N VAL A 103 1.26 -6.17 -12.78
CA VAL A 103 2.24 -7.19 -12.36
C VAL A 103 2.75 -6.90 -10.95
N SER A 104 3.11 -7.96 -10.22
CA SER A 104 3.74 -7.88 -8.90
C SER A 104 5.26 -8.06 -9.02
N ALA A 105 5.74 -9.30 -9.09
CA ALA A 105 7.17 -9.59 -9.18
C ALA A 105 7.59 -9.72 -10.64
N GLY A 106 8.19 -8.66 -11.20
CA GLY A 106 8.73 -8.68 -12.56
C GLY A 106 8.24 -7.56 -13.46
N TYR A 107 9.01 -7.35 -14.50
CA TYR A 107 8.85 -6.20 -15.39
C TYR A 107 8.00 -6.55 -16.62
N PRO A 108 7.15 -5.66 -17.12
CA PRO A 108 6.38 -5.91 -18.34
C PRO A 108 7.20 -5.72 -19.61
N PHE A 109 8.50 -5.44 -19.51
CA PHE A 109 9.47 -5.32 -20.61
C PHE A 109 10.59 -6.36 -20.46
N LYS A 110 11.41 -6.53 -21.48
CA LYS A 110 12.54 -7.47 -21.42
C LYS A 110 13.59 -6.98 -20.43
N ILE A 111 13.91 -7.80 -19.44
CA ILE A 111 14.93 -7.53 -18.44
C ILE A 111 16.32 -7.55 -19.09
N ASP A 112 16.98 -6.39 -19.11
CA ASP A 112 18.36 -6.17 -19.55
C ASP A 112 18.85 -4.79 -19.02
N PRO A 113 19.00 -4.59 -17.69
CA PRO A 113 19.33 -3.28 -17.11
C PRO A 113 20.61 -2.68 -17.70
N PRO A 114 20.65 -1.38 -18.05
CA PRO A 114 19.62 -0.37 -17.82
C PRO A 114 18.57 -0.23 -18.94
N TYR A 115 18.60 -1.10 -19.96
CA TYR A 115 17.80 -0.96 -21.18
C TYR A 115 16.33 -1.41 -20.98
N VAL A 116 15.39 -0.60 -21.44
CA VAL A 116 13.94 -0.89 -21.43
C VAL A 116 13.35 -1.09 -22.83
N MET A 117 14.13 -0.77 -23.89
CA MET A 117 13.71 -0.85 -25.30
C MET A 117 14.00 -2.20 -25.93
N LYS A 118 14.62 -3.15 -25.25
CA LYS A 118 14.88 -4.49 -25.78
C LYS A 118 13.59 -5.20 -26.14
N GLU A 119 13.61 -5.99 -27.22
CA GLU A 119 12.42 -6.69 -27.72
C GLU A 119 11.92 -7.73 -26.70
N PRO A 120 10.70 -7.57 -26.14
CA PRO A 120 10.10 -8.53 -25.24
C PRO A 120 9.46 -9.70 -26.00
N LYS A 121 8.79 -10.62 -25.30
CA LYS A 121 8.03 -11.70 -25.92
C LYS A 121 6.90 -11.14 -26.79
N LYS A 122 6.65 -11.77 -27.93
CA LYS A 122 5.66 -11.30 -28.94
C LYS A 122 4.23 -11.21 -28.39
N GLU A 123 3.89 -12.05 -27.42
CA GLU A 123 2.59 -12.05 -26.77
C GLU A 123 2.42 -10.97 -25.70
N TRP A 124 3.50 -10.26 -25.31
CA TRP A 124 3.42 -9.20 -24.30
C TRP A 124 2.89 -7.89 -24.90
N THR A 125 2.14 -7.15 -24.13
CA THR A 125 1.61 -5.82 -24.48
C THR A 125 2.75 -4.89 -24.95
N THR A 126 3.88 -4.92 -24.25
CA THR A 126 5.05 -4.11 -24.57
C THR A 126 5.81 -4.54 -25.85
N TYR A 127 5.39 -5.60 -26.50
CA TYR A 127 5.88 -5.89 -27.86
C TYR A 127 5.44 -4.82 -28.87
N VAL A 128 4.22 -4.31 -28.71
CA VAL A 128 3.62 -3.25 -29.53
C VAL A 128 3.73 -1.88 -28.86
N GLU A 129 3.37 -1.80 -27.58
CA GLU A 129 3.51 -0.60 -26.75
C GLU A 129 4.87 -0.63 -26.05
N ARG A 130 5.97 -0.53 -26.82
CA ARG A 130 7.34 -0.82 -26.37
C ARG A 130 7.79 0.05 -25.21
N ASN A 131 7.58 1.32 -25.27
CA ASN A 131 7.78 2.32 -24.22
C ASN A 131 6.90 3.52 -24.55
N PRO A 132 5.62 3.49 -24.17
CA PRO A 132 4.69 4.57 -24.48
C PRO A 132 5.26 5.92 -24.06
N THR A 133 5.09 6.90 -24.96
CA THR A 133 5.63 8.26 -24.75
C THR A 133 4.50 9.28 -24.85
N GLY A 134 4.43 10.15 -23.87
CA GLY A 134 3.46 11.26 -23.82
C GLY A 134 4.14 12.60 -24.03
N GLN A 135 3.68 13.36 -25.03
CA GLN A 135 4.14 14.71 -25.31
C GLN A 135 3.07 15.71 -24.92
N TYR A 136 3.45 16.67 -24.08
CA TYR A 136 2.56 17.68 -23.50
C TYR A 136 3.00 19.07 -23.91
N LYS A 137 2.05 19.95 -24.17
CA LYS A 137 2.32 21.36 -24.51
C LYS A 137 1.24 22.27 -23.94
N ARG A 138 1.69 23.40 -23.36
CA ARG A 138 0.79 24.39 -22.77
C ARG A 138 1.42 25.77 -22.82
N THR A 139 0.59 26.81 -22.92
CA THR A 139 0.98 28.20 -22.63
C THR A 139 0.54 28.61 -21.23
N PHE A 140 1.27 29.52 -20.62
CA PHE A 140 0.95 30.13 -19.34
C PHE A 140 1.47 31.59 -19.32
N THR A 141 0.84 32.41 -18.48
CA THR A 141 1.23 33.80 -18.30
C THR A 141 1.75 34.01 -16.90
N LEU A 142 2.93 34.59 -16.77
CA LEU A 142 3.52 34.93 -15.48
C LEU A 142 2.73 36.08 -14.85
N PRO A 143 2.47 36.02 -13.53
CA PRO A 143 1.95 37.19 -12.81
C PRO A 143 2.84 38.41 -12.98
N SER A 144 2.26 39.56 -13.21
CA SER A 144 3.01 40.82 -13.45
C SER A 144 3.89 41.26 -12.26
N VAL A 145 3.57 40.75 -11.06
CA VAL A 145 4.34 41.00 -9.82
C VAL A 145 5.64 40.18 -9.74
N TRP A 146 5.85 39.17 -10.59
CA TRP A 146 7.07 38.37 -10.66
C TRP A 146 8.14 39.06 -11.52
N GLN A 147 8.71 40.15 -11.04
CA GLN A 147 9.64 40.96 -11.83
C GLN A 147 11.12 40.69 -11.54
N ASN A 148 11.44 40.54 -10.27
CA ASN A 148 12.79 40.28 -9.78
C ASN A 148 12.76 39.02 -8.91
N GLY A 149 13.86 38.28 -8.86
CA GLY A 149 13.95 37.03 -8.11
C GLY A 149 13.97 35.78 -8.99
N GLN A 150 13.70 34.65 -8.41
CA GLN A 150 13.85 33.33 -9.02
C GLN A 150 12.50 32.65 -9.15
N THR A 151 12.30 31.97 -10.25
CA THR A 151 11.09 31.17 -10.50
C THR A 151 11.48 29.70 -10.67
N PHE A 152 10.79 28.83 -9.94
CA PHE A 152 11.02 27.40 -9.96
C PHE A 152 9.80 26.67 -10.50
N LEU A 153 10.05 25.68 -11.36
CA LEU A 153 9.06 24.74 -11.86
C LEU A 153 9.21 23.44 -11.07
N ARG A 154 8.12 22.96 -10.50
CA ARG A 154 8.08 21.77 -9.70
C ARG A 154 7.02 20.81 -10.21
N PHE A 155 7.42 19.57 -10.50
CA PHE A 155 6.55 18.42 -10.72
C PHE A 155 6.55 17.59 -9.44
N GLU A 156 5.38 17.31 -8.86
CA GLU A 156 5.30 16.51 -7.63
C GLU A 156 5.40 15.00 -7.90
N GLY A 157 5.14 14.54 -9.13
CA GLY A 157 5.31 13.15 -9.54
C GLY A 157 5.03 12.95 -11.03
N VAL A 158 5.96 12.27 -11.72
CA VAL A 158 5.87 11.93 -13.15
C VAL A 158 6.38 10.51 -13.37
N MET A 159 5.56 9.64 -13.97
CA MET A 159 5.90 8.21 -14.20
C MET A 159 6.39 8.02 -15.63
N SER A 160 7.64 7.55 -15.88
CA SER A 160 8.75 7.26 -14.97
C SER A 160 9.88 8.30 -15.10
N ALA A 161 10.13 8.82 -16.33
CA ALA A 161 11.16 9.80 -16.65
C ALA A 161 10.65 10.85 -17.62
N PHE A 162 11.23 12.05 -17.60
CA PHE A 162 10.76 13.13 -18.47
C PHE A 162 11.80 14.19 -18.79
N TYR A 163 11.63 14.80 -19.94
CA TYR A 163 12.31 16.05 -20.29
C TYR A 163 11.34 17.21 -20.23
N VAL A 164 11.87 18.42 -19.94
CA VAL A 164 11.08 19.66 -19.92
C VAL A 164 11.79 20.77 -20.70
N TRP A 165 11.00 21.55 -21.44
CA TRP A 165 11.42 22.74 -22.20
C TRP A 165 10.56 23.93 -21.82
N ILE A 166 11.18 25.10 -21.76
CA ILE A 166 10.48 26.39 -21.64
C ILE A 166 10.89 27.26 -22.84
N ASN A 167 9.89 27.82 -23.54
CA ASN A 167 10.09 28.66 -24.70
C ASN A 167 11.03 28.05 -25.77
N GLY A 168 10.95 26.74 -25.98
CA GLY A 168 11.75 26.00 -26.95
C GLY A 168 13.16 25.63 -26.47
N GLN A 169 13.56 26.03 -25.26
CA GLN A 169 14.89 25.71 -24.69
C GLN A 169 14.76 24.55 -23.70
N LYS A 170 15.65 23.55 -23.83
CA LYS A 170 15.72 22.42 -22.87
C LYS A 170 16.12 22.93 -21.48
N VAL A 171 15.26 22.70 -20.51
CA VAL A 171 15.48 23.03 -19.11
C VAL A 171 16.25 21.90 -18.42
N GLY A 172 15.71 20.64 -18.53
CA GLY A 172 16.33 19.53 -17.85
C GLY A 172 15.64 18.20 -18.09
N TYR A 173 16.07 17.21 -17.29
CA TYR A 173 15.62 15.83 -17.24
C TYR A 173 15.51 15.37 -15.79
N SER A 174 14.57 14.50 -15.49
CA SER A 174 14.51 13.79 -14.21
C SER A 174 13.83 12.44 -14.35
N GLN A 175 14.17 11.53 -13.43
CA GLN A 175 13.51 10.26 -13.21
C GLN A 175 13.23 10.05 -11.71
N GLY A 176 12.52 8.96 -11.35
CA GLY A 176 11.95 8.72 -10.03
C GLY A 176 10.49 9.15 -10.02
N SER A 177 9.59 8.15 -10.05
CA SER A 177 8.16 8.39 -10.31
C SER A 177 7.44 9.10 -9.18
N MET A 178 7.86 8.86 -7.93
CA MET A 178 7.10 9.22 -6.74
C MET A 178 7.69 10.40 -5.96
N GLU A 179 8.85 10.90 -6.37
CA GLU A 179 9.48 12.04 -5.75
C GLU A 179 9.38 13.29 -6.63
N PRO A 180 9.35 14.49 -6.01
CA PRO A 180 9.25 15.72 -6.77
C PRO A 180 10.53 16.05 -7.53
N SER A 181 10.36 16.69 -8.68
CA SER A 181 11.44 17.21 -9.52
C SER A 181 11.28 18.71 -9.68
N GLU A 182 12.30 19.48 -9.24
CA GLU A 182 12.28 20.94 -9.23
C GLU A 182 13.40 21.50 -10.12
N PHE A 183 13.09 22.55 -10.89
CA PHE A 183 14.01 23.20 -11.82
C PHE A 183 13.97 24.72 -11.67
N ASN A 184 15.11 25.39 -11.60
CA ASN A 184 15.16 26.85 -11.73
C ASN A 184 14.93 27.23 -13.20
N VAL A 185 13.77 27.78 -13.48
CA VAL A 185 13.36 28.14 -14.85
C VAL A 185 13.56 29.64 -15.17
N THR A 186 14.05 30.43 -14.22
CA THR A 186 14.28 31.86 -14.38
C THR A 186 14.98 32.26 -15.68
N PRO A 187 16.08 31.59 -16.11
CA PRO A 187 16.82 31.95 -17.31
C PRO A 187 16.02 31.72 -18.62
N TYR A 188 14.99 30.88 -18.56
CA TYR A 188 14.21 30.48 -19.73
C TYR A 188 12.90 31.26 -19.91
N LEU A 189 12.52 32.04 -18.88
CA LEU A 189 11.25 32.78 -18.86
C LEU A 189 11.36 34.13 -19.54
N LYS A 190 10.27 34.56 -20.12
CA LYS A 190 10.07 35.91 -20.64
C LYS A 190 8.85 36.58 -19.99
N ARG A 191 8.79 37.90 -20.01
CA ARG A 191 7.61 38.61 -19.51
C ARG A 191 6.37 38.29 -20.35
N GLY A 192 5.23 38.09 -19.67
CA GLY A 192 3.97 37.75 -20.32
C GLY A 192 3.82 36.25 -20.59
N GLU A 193 3.37 35.92 -21.81
CA GLU A 193 3.10 34.54 -22.18
C GLU A 193 4.37 33.73 -22.40
N ASN A 194 4.40 32.54 -21.80
CA ASN A 194 5.45 31.53 -21.93
C ASN A 194 4.85 30.23 -22.43
N GLN A 195 5.68 29.35 -22.96
CA GLN A 195 5.30 28.02 -23.41
C GLN A 195 6.12 26.97 -22.66
N ILE A 196 5.45 25.97 -22.13
CA ILE A 196 6.07 24.75 -21.58
C ILE A 196 5.78 23.56 -22.48
N ALA A 197 6.79 22.72 -22.69
CA ALA A 197 6.66 21.42 -23.30
C ALA A 197 7.30 20.36 -22.39
N VAL A 198 6.67 19.18 -22.31
CA VAL A 198 7.13 18.04 -21.50
C VAL A 198 7.02 16.77 -22.34
N GLU A 199 8.06 15.93 -22.29
CA GLU A 199 8.05 14.60 -22.89
C GLU A 199 8.28 13.55 -21.82
N VAL A 200 7.31 12.66 -21.62
CA VAL A 200 7.27 11.65 -20.57
C VAL A 200 7.41 10.26 -21.19
N TYR A 201 8.29 9.45 -20.62
CA TYR A 201 8.50 8.04 -20.96
C TYR A 201 7.93 7.14 -19.88
N LYS A 202 7.10 6.14 -20.27
CA LYS A 202 6.48 5.20 -19.31
C LYS A 202 7.50 4.34 -18.60
N TYR A 203 8.56 3.98 -19.29
CA TYR A 203 9.66 3.16 -18.74
C TYR A 203 11.00 3.85 -18.93
N SER A 204 11.88 3.68 -17.95
CA SER A 204 13.27 4.13 -17.96
C SER A 204 14.13 3.14 -17.20
N ASP A 205 15.45 3.34 -17.18
CA ASP A 205 16.33 2.60 -16.25
C ASP A 205 15.86 2.69 -14.81
N GLY A 206 15.29 3.84 -14.39
CA GLY A 206 14.65 4.01 -13.08
C GLY A 206 13.52 3.01 -12.79
N SER A 207 12.83 2.52 -13.83
CA SER A 207 11.76 1.52 -13.68
C SER A 207 12.26 0.17 -13.15
N TYR A 208 13.56 -0.10 -13.21
CA TYR A 208 14.14 -1.29 -12.56
C TYR A 208 14.17 -1.21 -11.04
N LEU A 209 14.06 0.01 -10.48
CA LEU A 209 13.92 0.26 -9.05
C LEU A 209 12.45 0.49 -8.63
N GLU A 210 11.50 0.34 -9.54
CA GLU A 210 10.07 0.62 -9.33
C GLU A 210 9.22 -0.61 -9.71
N ASP A 211 9.62 -1.79 -9.19
CA ASP A 211 8.96 -3.08 -9.48
C ASP A 211 7.92 -3.45 -8.40
N GLN A 212 7.22 -2.46 -7.87
CA GLN A 212 6.19 -2.65 -6.86
C GLN A 212 5.02 -3.49 -7.35
N ASP A 213 4.31 -4.13 -6.42
CA ASP A 213 3.05 -4.85 -6.66
C ASP A 213 1.91 -3.86 -6.94
N PHE A 214 1.88 -3.32 -8.16
CA PHE A 214 0.91 -2.33 -8.55
C PHE A 214 0.75 -2.22 -10.07
N TRP A 215 -0.27 -1.48 -10.50
CA TRP A 215 -0.49 -1.16 -11.91
C TRP A 215 0.64 -0.29 -12.48
N ARG A 216 1.14 -0.65 -13.65
CA ARG A 216 2.11 0.14 -14.42
C ARG A 216 1.36 1.19 -15.24
N PHE A 217 1.41 2.43 -14.75
CA PHE A 217 0.83 3.59 -15.40
C PHE A 217 1.91 4.51 -15.97
N GLY A 218 1.48 5.47 -16.81
CA GLY A 218 2.31 6.57 -17.29
C GLY A 218 1.64 7.93 -17.06
N GLY A 219 2.41 9.01 -17.15
CA GLY A 219 1.90 10.37 -17.13
C GLY A 219 2.33 11.24 -15.96
N ILE A 220 1.86 12.48 -15.97
CA ILE A 220 2.04 13.45 -14.89
C ILE A 220 0.88 13.24 -13.89
N HIS A 221 1.13 12.49 -12.82
CA HIS A 221 0.08 12.02 -11.92
C HIS A 221 -0.08 12.85 -10.64
N ARG A 222 0.83 13.80 -10.39
CA ARG A 222 0.75 14.76 -9.28
C ARG A 222 0.86 16.19 -9.82
N ASP A 223 0.74 17.18 -8.97
CA ASP A 223 0.66 18.60 -9.32
C ASP A 223 1.90 19.10 -10.08
N VAL A 224 1.66 20.09 -10.94
CA VAL A 224 2.69 20.88 -11.61
C VAL A 224 2.55 22.34 -11.18
N LEU A 225 3.58 22.88 -10.56
CA LEU A 225 3.57 24.17 -9.90
C LEU A 225 4.73 25.04 -10.38
N LEU A 226 4.45 26.34 -10.57
CA LEU A 226 5.47 27.39 -10.57
C LEU A 226 5.38 28.16 -9.27
N TYR A 227 6.51 28.48 -8.66
CA TYR A 227 6.55 29.36 -7.51
C TYR A 227 7.72 30.36 -7.63
N HIS A 228 7.54 31.53 -7.08
CA HIS A 228 8.45 32.66 -7.21
C HIS A 228 9.03 33.09 -5.87
N THR A 229 10.35 33.29 -5.82
CA THR A 229 11.08 33.63 -4.61
C THR A 229 11.99 34.85 -4.86
N PRO A 230 12.40 35.59 -3.82
CA PRO A 230 13.43 36.61 -3.93
C PRO A 230 14.79 36.01 -4.30
N ASP A 231 15.77 36.87 -4.70
CA ASP A 231 17.13 36.43 -5.02
C ASP A 231 17.92 35.97 -3.78
N VAL A 232 17.60 36.47 -2.60
CA VAL A 232 18.02 35.88 -1.31
C VAL A 232 16.82 35.14 -0.75
N ARG A 233 16.90 33.81 -0.63
CA ARG A 233 15.75 32.96 -0.26
C ARG A 233 16.12 31.93 0.81
N LEU A 234 15.14 31.53 1.61
CA LEU A 234 15.19 30.31 2.39
C LEU A 234 15.03 29.11 1.42
N ARG A 235 16.14 28.40 1.16
CA ARG A 235 16.14 27.28 0.24
C ARG A 235 15.57 26.01 0.85
N ASN A 236 15.95 25.73 2.10
CA ASN A 236 15.63 24.50 2.81
C ASN A 236 15.69 24.73 4.31
N PHE A 237 15.02 23.91 5.09
CA PHE A 237 15.21 23.87 6.53
C PHE A 237 14.86 22.49 7.08
N ALA A 238 15.47 22.15 8.21
CA ALA A 238 15.14 20.97 8.97
C ALA A 238 14.80 21.37 10.41
N ILE A 239 13.82 20.71 11.03
CA ILE A 239 13.45 20.92 12.41
C ILE A 239 13.58 19.63 13.22
N ARG A 240 13.99 19.77 14.49
CA ARG A 240 13.97 18.70 15.49
C ARG A 240 13.29 19.23 16.74
N ALA A 241 12.14 18.65 17.09
CA ALA A 241 11.35 19.03 18.24
C ALA A 241 11.25 17.83 19.19
N SER A 242 11.91 17.91 20.33
CA SER A 242 12.02 16.84 21.30
C SER A 242 11.03 16.98 22.47
N MET A 243 10.72 15.86 23.12
CA MET A 243 9.73 15.81 24.21
C MET A 243 10.07 16.70 25.42
N ASP A 244 11.32 17.08 25.57
CA ASP A 244 11.77 18.02 26.61
C ASP A 244 11.56 19.49 26.24
N GLY A 245 10.93 19.75 25.10
CA GLY A 245 10.53 21.08 24.63
C GLY A 245 11.60 21.84 23.87
N VAL A 246 12.71 21.22 23.51
CA VAL A 246 13.73 21.83 22.66
C VAL A 246 13.28 21.74 21.20
N LEU A 247 13.23 22.90 20.53
CA LEU A 247 13.03 23.00 19.08
C LEU A 247 14.32 23.53 18.45
N GLN A 248 14.93 22.73 17.62
CA GLN A 248 16.12 23.09 16.83
C GLN A 248 15.74 23.30 15.38
N ILE A 249 16.27 24.34 14.75
CA ILE A 249 16.02 24.69 13.36
C ILE A 249 17.36 24.84 12.65
N ASN A 250 17.49 24.18 11.50
CA ASN A 250 18.67 24.27 10.65
C ASN A 250 18.30 24.82 9.27
N PRO A 251 18.26 26.14 9.07
CA PRO A 251 17.96 26.78 7.80
C PRO A 251 19.13 26.67 6.82
N GLN A 252 18.81 26.68 5.52
CA GLN A 252 19.77 26.83 4.42
C GLN A 252 19.27 27.89 3.46
N PHE A 253 20.19 28.74 2.99
CA PHE A 253 19.87 29.82 2.06
C PHE A 253 20.49 29.58 0.68
N SER A 254 19.89 30.19 -0.32
CA SER A 254 20.49 30.40 -1.63
C SER A 254 20.43 31.88 -2.00
N VAL A 255 21.46 32.34 -2.69
CA VAL A 255 21.59 33.70 -3.20
C VAL A 255 21.87 33.67 -4.69
N TYR A 256 21.27 34.58 -5.43
CA TYR A 256 21.34 34.67 -6.89
C TYR A 256 21.73 36.09 -7.34
N GLN A 257 22.06 36.27 -8.60
CA GLN A 257 22.35 37.56 -9.24
C GLN A 257 23.44 38.40 -8.54
N GLY A 258 24.37 37.74 -7.84
CA GLY A 258 25.44 38.45 -7.12
C GLY A 258 25.01 39.07 -5.78
N GLU A 259 23.81 38.78 -5.32
CA GLU A 259 23.36 39.18 -3.98
C GLU A 259 24.15 38.45 -2.88
N THR A 260 24.10 38.98 -1.67
CA THR A 260 24.68 38.38 -0.44
C THR A 260 23.60 38.23 0.61
N GLY A 261 23.90 37.51 1.70
CA GLY A 261 23.01 37.42 2.86
C GLY A 261 23.08 38.65 3.78
N ASP A 262 23.95 39.62 3.48
CA ASP A 262 24.11 40.80 4.31
C ASP A 262 22.82 41.63 4.38
N GLY A 263 22.47 42.05 5.58
CA GLY A 263 21.23 42.80 5.79
C GLY A 263 19.94 41.96 5.76
N TYR A 264 20.05 40.62 5.70
CA TYR A 264 18.94 39.70 5.81
C TYR A 264 19.03 38.86 7.10
N HIS A 265 17.87 38.66 7.75
CA HIS A 265 17.75 37.86 8.96
C HIS A 265 16.58 36.91 8.83
N LEU A 266 16.74 35.66 9.27
CA LEU A 266 15.64 34.74 9.44
C LEU A 266 15.12 34.86 10.87
N VAL A 267 13.87 35.26 11.01
CA VAL A 267 13.13 35.30 12.28
C VAL A 267 12.23 34.08 12.34
N ALA A 268 12.47 33.22 13.32
CA ALA A 268 11.64 32.07 13.59
C ALA A 268 10.75 32.34 14.81
N THR A 269 9.44 32.25 14.68
CA THR A 269 8.50 32.40 15.79
C THR A 269 7.62 31.14 15.89
N LEU A 270 7.60 30.53 17.06
CA LEU A 270 6.75 29.39 17.35
C LEU A 270 5.47 29.86 18.04
N TYR A 271 4.32 29.41 17.53
CA TYR A 271 3.00 29.76 18.06
C TYR A 271 2.31 28.54 18.63
N ASP A 272 1.66 28.72 19.77
CA ASP A 272 0.67 27.83 20.38
C ASP A 272 -0.72 28.46 20.14
N GLY A 273 -1.42 27.97 19.12
CA GLY A 273 -2.57 28.69 18.57
C GLY A 273 -2.15 30.05 18.03
N ALA A 274 -2.69 31.14 18.60
CA ALA A 274 -2.31 32.49 18.25
C ALA A 274 -1.21 33.12 19.15
N ARG A 275 -0.78 32.40 20.22
CA ARG A 275 0.16 32.89 21.20
C ARG A 275 1.59 32.53 20.84
N PRO A 276 2.52 33.51 20.69
CA PRO A 276 3.93 33.20 20.53
C PRO A 276 4.50 32.57 21.82
N VAL A 277 5.21 31.47 21.67
CA VAL A 277 5.81 30.72 22.81
C VAL A 277 7.32 30.59 22.71
N GLY A 278 7.92 30.99 21.60
CA GLY A 278 9.34 31.00 21.36
C GLY A 278 9.68 31.86 20.14
N CYS A 279 10.85 32.48 20.17
CA CYS A 279 11.38 33.24 19.05
C CYS A 279 12.90 33.16 19.04
N ASP A 280 13.50 33.06 17.85
CA ASP A 280 14.94 33.13 17.63
C ASP A 280 15.22 33.75 16.27
N THR A 281 16.43 34.29 16.11
CA THR A 281 16.84 35.01 14.91
C THR A 281 18.29 34.69 14.54
N VAL A 282 18.53 34.46 13.26
CA VAL A 282 19.89 34.23 12.73
C VAL A 282 20.14 35.12 11.49
N ALA A 283 21.35 35.64 11.34
CA ALA A 283 21.75 36.37 10.15
C ALA A 283 21.92 35.41 8.96
N ALA A 284 21.36 35.75 7.81
CA ALA A 284 21.43 34.89 6.62
C ALA A 284 22.86 34.71 6.13
N GLN A 285 23.69 35.77 6.21
CA GLN A 285 25.10 35.70 5.80
C GLN A 285 25.91 34.74 6.70
N GLU A 286 25.65 34.72 8.01
CA GLU A 286 26.28 33.78 8.92
C GLU A 286 26.00 32.31 8.52
N VAL A 287 24.77 32.01 8.17
CA VAL A 287 24.37 30.66 7.71
C VAL A 287 25.05 30.33 6.38
N LEU A 288 25.07 31.26 5.42
CA LEU A 288 25.76 31.08 4.12
C LEU A 288 27.26 30.84 4.31
N ASP A 289 27.93 31.60 5.16
CA ASP A 289 29.33 31.38 5.46
C ASP A 289 29.60 29.99 6.03
N LEU A 290 28.75 29.54 6.92
CA LEU A 290 28.83 28.19 7.49
C LEU A 290 28.55 27.10 6.46
N GLN A 291 27.59 27.30 5.56
CA GLN A 291 27.34 26.36 4.46
C GLN A 291 28.57 26.20 3.55
N HIS A 292 29.17 27.29 3.16
CA HIS A 292 30.40 27.30 2.36
C HIS A 292 31.61 26.74 3.11
N LYS A 293 31.75 27.09 4.40
CA LYS A 293 32.82 26.62 5.25
C LYS A 293 32.74 25.13 5.53
N ALA A 294 31.53 24.61 5.76
CA ALA A 294 31.30 23.17 5.99
C ALA A 294 31.81 22.31 4.83
N ALA A 295 31.69 22.77 3.59
CA ALA A 295 32.22 22.09 2.42
C ALA A 295 33.76 22.06 2.38
N ARG A 296 34.45 23.03 3.04
CA ARG A 296 35.92 23.18 3.06
C ARG A 296 36.58 22.57 4.29
N MET A 297 35.85 22.40 5.39
CA MET A 297 36.39 21.97 6.69
C MET A 297 36.65 20.47 6.81
N ASN A 298 36.44 19.70 5.76
CA ASN A 298 36.63 18.24 5.76
C ASN A 298 38.03 17.82 5.29
N GLU A 299 38.98 18.75 5.28
CA GLU A 299 40.25 18.55 4.58
C GLU A 299 41.28 17.73 5.35
N TRP A 300 41.33 17.81 6.66
CA TRP A 300 42.48 17.23 7.39
C TRP A 300 42.08 16.42 8.64
N TYR A 301 41.16 16.94 9.44
CA TYR A 301 40.68 16.26 10.66
C TYR A 301 39.18 16.14 10.69
N PRO A 302 38.64 15.01 11.19
CA PRO A 302 37.21 14.91 11.53
C PRO A 302 36.86 16.08 12.45
N GLN A 303 35.82 16.84 12.09
CA GLN A 303 35.44 18.06 12.81
C GLN A 303 34.81 17.70 14.16
N ARG A 304 35.66 17.42 15.16
CA ARG A 304 35.19 17.17 16.52
C ARG A 304 34.52 18.41 17.08
N GLY A 305 33.25 18.32 17.42
CA GLY A 305 32.46 19.41 17.98
C GLY A 305 31.84 20.37 16.97
N TYR A 306 32.02 20.18 15.65
CA TYR A 306 31.25 20.90 14.65
C TYR A 306 29.78 20.51 14.70
N ARG A 307 28.89 21.46 14.96
CA ARG A 307 27.47 21.25 14.93
C ARG A 307 26.96 21.37 13.50
N LYS A 308 26.68 20.26 12.84
CA LYS A 308 26.04 20.21 11.52
C LYS A 308 24.59 20.67 11.56
N PHE A 309 23.99 20.63 12.75
CA PHE A 309 22.60 21.00 13.03
C PHE A 309 22.57 22.05 14.15
N ASN A 310 21.40 22.67 14.34
CA ASN A 310 21.14 23.63 15.40
C ASN A 310 21.75 25.02 15.18
N ARG A 311 21.30 25.70 14.12
CA ARG A 311 21.58 27.13 13.90
C ARG A 311 20.71 28.03 14.74
N MET A 312 19.48 27.60 15.01
CA MET A 312 18.49 28.29 15.84
C MET A 312 17.93 27.32 16.86
N GLU A 313 17.65 27.78 18.08
CA GLU A 313 17.12 26.93 19.13
C GLU A 313 16.13 27.70 20.00
N MET A 314 14.99 27.06 20.30
CA MET A 314 13.99 27.57 21.22
C MET A 314 13.66 26.51 22.27
N LYS A 315 13.25 26.97 23.47
CA LYS A 315 12.81 26.09 24.56
C LYS A 315 11.40 26.44 24.97
N VAL A 316 10.50 25.47 24.80
CA VAL A 316 9.13 25.53 25.32
C VAL A 316 9.04 24.78 26.63
N SER A 317 8.61 25.46 27.69
CA SER A 317 8.43 24.80 28.99
C SER A 317 7.14 23.98 28.98
N ASN A 318 7.26 22.68 29.30
CA ASN A 318 6.13 21.73 29.35
C ASN A 318 5.30 21.73 28.06
N PRO A 319 5.88 21.34 26.90
CA PRO A 319 5.16 21.35 25.64
C PRO A 319 4.01 20.32 25.63
N GLN A 320 2.96 20.61 24.90
CA GLN A 320 2.00 19.57 24.50
C GLN A 320 2.70 18.63 23.51
N LEU A 321 2.77 17.35 23.87
CA LEU A 321 3.45 16.36 23.07
C LEU A 321 2.55 15.83 21.96
N TRP A 322 3.16 15.58 20.80
CA TRP A 322 2.48 14.93 19.69
C TRP A 322 2.50 13.40 19.85
N SER A 323 1.34 12.77 19.72
CA SER A 323 1.20 11.30 19.53
C SER A 323 -0.05 11.03 18.68
N VAL A 324 -0.27 9.77 18.29
CA VAL A 324 -1.46 9.39 17.50
C VAL A 324 -2.76 9.52 18.28
N GLU A 325 -2.71 9.45 19.62
CA GLU A 325 -3.84 9.68 20.53
C GLU A 325 -4.06 11.18 20.82
N HIS A 326 -3.00 11.96 20.71
CA HIS A 326 -3.00 13.39 20.97
C HIS A 326 -2.14 14.15 19.95
N PRO A 327 -2.63 14.35 18.73
CA PRO A 327 -1.85 14.92 17.62
C PRO A 327 -1.74 16.45 17.71
N TYR A 328 -1.13 16.94 18.81
CA TYR A 328 -1.00 18.36 19.07
C TYR A 328 0.10 19.00 18.24
N LEU A 329 -0.25 20.08 17.52
CA LEU A 329 0.66 20.76 16.60
C LEU A 329 0.77 22.24 16.91
N TYR A 330 2.00 22.69 17.07
CA TYR A 330 2.38 24.10 17.08
C TYR A 330 2.52 24.61 15.64
N THR A 331 2.58 25.93 15.48
CA THR A 331 2.85 26.54 14.17
C THR A 331 4.17 27.33 14.23
N LEU A 332 5.17 26.90 13.48
CA LEU A 332 6.40 27.63 13.28
C LEU A 332 6.24 28.56 12.08
N CYS A 333 6.48 29.84 12.27
CA CYS A 333 6.55 30.87 11.24
C CYS A 333 8.00 31.27 11.03
N LEU A 334 8.52 31.08 9.84
CA LEU A 334 9.85 31.48 9.40
C LEU A 334 9.73 32.68 8.48
N GLN A 335 10.27 33.82 8.87
CA GLN A 335 10.24 35.04 8.08
C GLN A 335 11.64 35.49 7.73
N LEU A 336 11.97 35.52 6.45
CA LEU A 336 13.16 36.21 5.97
C LEU A 336 12.87 37.70 5.87
N GLN A 337 13.59 38.49 6.68
CA GLN A 337 13.39 39.93 6.82
C GLN A 337 14.66 40.69 6.45
N LYS A 338 14.48 41.88 5.90
CA LYS A 338 15.56 42.87 5.76
C LYS A 338 15.80 43.59 7.08
N THR A 339 16.93 44.28 7.19
CA THR A 339 17.30 45.07 8.38
C THR A 339 16.26 46.13 8.77
N ASP A 340 15.47 46.65 7.80
CA ASP A 340 14.38 47.58 8.04
C ASP A 340 13.09 46.90 8.52
N GLY A 341 13.09 45.57 8.68
CA GLY A 341 11.94 44.78 9.10
C GLY A 341 11.00 44.32 7.95
N ALA A 342 11.32 44.68 6.71
CA ALA A 342 10.51 44.24 5.58
C ALA A 342 10.60 42.73 5.37
N ILE A 343 9.45 42.04 5.38
CA ILE A 343 9.37 40.58 5.14
C ILE A 343 9.46 40.35 3.62
N VAL A 344 10.48 39.58 3.21
CA VAL A 344 10.70 39.23 1.79
C VAL A 344 10.26 37.81 1.45
N GLU A 345 10.25 36.91 2.44
CA GLU A 345 9.76 35.55 2.31
C GLU A 345 9.18 35.04 3.65
N GLN A 346 8.12 34.28 3.61
CA GLN A 346 7.52 33.64 4.79
C GLN A 346 7.15 32.21 4.50
N VAL A 347 7.41 31.34 5.46
CA VAL A 347 7.04 29.91 5.43
C VAL A 347 6.40 29.56 6.76
N THR A 348 5.33 28.79 6.74
CA THR A 348 4.73 28.19 7.94
C THR A 348 4.90 26.69 7.91
N GLN A 349 5.22 26.10 9.08
CA GLN A 349 5.39 24.67 9.28
C GLN A 349 4.71 24.22 10.56
N LYS A 350 3.95 23.12 10.50
CA LYS A 350 3.41 22.48 11.70
C LYS A 350 4.52 21.71 12.43
N VAL A 351 4.54 21.81 13.75
CA VAL A 351 5.56 21.22 14.62
C VAL A 351 4.91 20.38 15.71
N GLY A 352 5.27 19.11 15.77
CA GLY A 352 4.90 18.23 16.87
C GLY A 352 6.10 17.89 17.74
N PHE A 353 6.05 18.21 19.03
CA PHE A 353 7.10 17.81 19.98
C PHE A 353 6.98 16.34 20.32
N ARG A 354 8.00 15.55 19.95
CA ARG A 354 8.07 14.14 20.26
C ARG A 354 9.49 13.60 20.28
N THR A 355 9.71 12.51 20.97
CA THR A 355 10.98 11.77 20.96
C THR A 355 10.71 10.29 20.72
N ILE A 356 11.51 9.68 19.83
CA ILE A 356 11.47 8.26 19.52
C ILE A 356 12.71 7.62 20.12
N ASN A 357 12.55 6.47 20.78
CA ASN A 357 13.65 5.69 21.33
C ASN A 357 13.37 4.19 21.16
N ILE A 358 14.44 3.38 21.15
CA ILE A 358 14.38 1.92 21.33
C ILE A 358 14.99 1.62 22.69
N LYS A 359 14.21 0.98 23.57
CA LYS A 359 14.66 0.60 24.90
C LYS A 359 14.13 -0.77 25.29
N ASN A 360 15.02 -1.65 25.79
CA ASN A 360 14.68 -3.03 26.14
C ASN A 360 13.94 -3.79 25.02
N GLY A 361 14.32 -3.55 23.76
CA GLY A 361 13.68 -4.17 22.60
C GLY A 361 12.28 -3.64 22.25
N GLN A 362 11.88 -2.52 22.80
CA GLN A 362 10.60 -1.86 22.52
C GLN A 362 10.82 -0.51 21.85
N LEU A 363 9.94 -0.15 20.92
CA LEU A 363 9.87 1.19 20.37
C LEU A 363 9.03 2.08 21.30
N LEU A 364 9.60 3.21 21.69
CA LEU A 364 8.96 4.19 22.56
C LEU A 364 8.72 5.50 21.79
N VAL A 365 7.53 6.06 21.96
CA VAL A 365 7.22 7.44 21.59
C VAL A 365 6.93 8.21 22.88
N ASN A 366 7.65 9.29 23.12
CA ASN A 366 7.57 10.09 24.34
C ASN A 366 7.76 9.26 25.62
N GLY A 367 8.70 8.31 25.59
CA GLY A 367 8.99 7.43 26.72
C GLY A 367 7.96 6.30 26.95
N LYS A 368 6.93 6.16 26.12
CA LYS A 368 5.85 5.19 26.21
C LYS A 368 6.02 4.12 25.14
N ALA A 369 6.08 2.84 25.53
CA ALA A 369 6.12 1.76 24.57
C ALA A 369 4.83 1.71 23.74
N ILE A 370 4.98 1.56 22.44
CA ILE A 370 3.86 1.47 21.50
C ILE A 370 3.79 0.09 20.85
N LYS A 371 2.61 -0.26 20.35
CA LYS A 371 2.40 -1.37 19.40
C LYS A 371 1.93 -0.78 18.07
N ILE A 372 2.46 -1.30 16.98
CA ILE A 372 2.05 -0.94 15.61
C ILE A 372 0.86 -1.79 15.21
N ARG A 373 -0.31 -1.18 15.19
CA ARG A 373 -1.55 -1.72 14.62
C ARG A 373 -1.68 -1.10 13.22
N GLY A 374 -0.89 -1.61 12.31
CA GLY A 374 -0.63 -0.96 11.03
C GLY A 374 -1.33 -1.61 9.84
N VAL A 375 -1.28 -0.89 8.72
CA VAL A 375 -1.70 -1.33 7.40
C VAL A 375 -0.75 -0.79 6.35
N ASN A 376 -0.46 -1.57 5.30
CA ASN A 376 0.22 -1.10 4.10
C ASN A 376 -0.76 -0.32 3.23
N ARG A 377 -0.31 0.72 2.54
CA ARG A 377 -1.18 1.55 1.70
C ARG A 377 -0.53 1.91 0.39
N HIS A 378 -1.16 1.50 -0.72
CA HIS A 378 -0.93 2.09 -2.04
C HIS A 378 -1.78 3.34 -2.24
N GLU A 379 -1.23 4.35 -2.95
CA GLU A 379 -2.05 5.43 -3.51
C GLU A 379 -2.86 4.87 -4.68
N HIS A 380 -4.14 4.61 -4.46
CA HIS A 380 -5.05 4.09 -5.48
C HIS A 380 -6.46 4.64 -5.33
N ASP A 381 -6.98 5.16 -6.43
CA ASP A 381 -8.39 5.50 -6.62
C ASP A 381 -8.93 4.72 -7.83
N PRO A 382 -10.12 4.09 -7.73
CA PRO A 382 -10.61 3.21 -8.78
C PRO A 382 -10.97 3.91 -10.10
N TYR A 383 -11.06 5.23 -10.12
CA TYR A 383 -11.42 6.03 -11.29
C TYR A 383 -10.26 6.88 -11.84
N THR A 384 -9.33 7.26 -10.98
CA THR A 384 -8.22 8.16 -11.29
C THR A 384 -6.83 7.55 -11.11
N ALA A 385 -6.78 6.27 -10.72
CA ALA A 385 -5.55 5.51 -10.51
C ALA A 385 -4.64 6.13 -9.42
N ARG A 386 -3.47 6.68 -9.78
CA ARG A 386 -2.52 7.28 -8.81
C ARG A 386 -2.83 8.72 -8.44
N VAL A 387 -3.82 9.35 -9.08
CA VAL A 387 -4.22 10.72 -8.77
C VAL A 387 -5.13 10.71 -7.54
N MET A 388 -4.59 11.08 -6.41
CA MET A 388 -5.30 11.11 -5.13
C MET A 388 -5.88 12.47 -4.85
N THR A 389 -7.13 12.50 -4.40
CA THR A 389 -7.77 13.74 -3.88
C THR A 389 -7.65 13.81 -2.36
N GLU A 390 -7.67 15.02 -1.80
CA GLU A 390 -7.69 15.21 -0.34
C GLU A 390 -8.90 14.51 0.31
N GLU A 391 -10.05 14.57 -0.35
CA GLU A 391 -11.28 13.90 0.10
C GLU A 391 -11.09 12.38 0.26
N ARG A 392 -10.41 11.74 -0.71
CA ARG A 392 -10.10 10.31 -0.66
C ARG A 392 -9.09 9.99 0.44
N MET A 393 -8.06 10.81 0.60
CA MET A 393 -7.07 10.65 1.68
C MET A 393 -7.71 10.78 3.07
N LEU A 394 -8.61 11.76 3.25
CA LEU A 394 -9.38 11.93 4.50
C LEU A 394 -10.32 10.75 4.76
N GLN A 395 -10.96 10.21 3.72
CA GLN A 395 -11.78 9.01 3.83
C GLN A 395 -10.95 7.81 4.31
N ASP A 396 -9.79 7.59 3.71
CA ASP A 396 -8.88 6.51 4.12
C ASP A 396 -8.48 6.65 5.59
N LEU A 397 -7.99 7.82 6.00
CA LEU A 397 -7.56 8.07 7.38
C LEU A 397 -8.70 7.92 8.39
N ARG A 398 -9.90 8.42 8.07
CA ARG A 398 -11.06 8.24 8.94
C ARG A 398 -11.39 6.77 9.16
N LEU A 399 -11.50 6.01 8.07
CA LEU A 399 -11.80 4.57 8.15
C LEU A 399 -10.68 3.79 8.86
N MET A 400 -9.42 4.15 8.66
CA MET A 400 -8.29 3.55 9.40
C MET A 400 -8.41 3.82 10.90
N LYS A 401 -8.70 5.06 11.31
CA LYS A 401 -8.90 5.41 12.73
C LYS A 401 -10.09 4.67 13.33
N GLU A 402 -11.21 4.58 12.62
CA GLU A 402 -12.39 3.82 13.03
C GLU A 402 -12.09 2.33 13.20
N ALA A 403 -11.16 1.78 12.40
CA ALA A 403 -10.68 0.41 12.51
C ALA A 403 -9.58 0.20 13.58
N ASN A 404 -9.31 1.18 14.43
CA ASN A 404 -8.25 1.17 15.45
C ASN A 404 -6.82 1.02 14.88
N ILE A 405 -6.63 1.33 13.61
CA ILE A 405 -5.32 1.41 12.97
C ILE A 405 -4.63 2.69 13.45
N ASN A 406 -3.38 2.55 13.88
CA ASN A 406 -2.57 3.67 14.39
C ASN A 406 -1.33 3.99 13.53
N ALA A 407 -1.04 3.15 12.55
CA ALA A 407 0.15 3.29 11.71
C ALA A 407 -0.13 2.90 10.26
N VAL A 408 0.57 3.55 9.33
CA VAL A 408 0.54 3.23 7.90
C VAL A 408 1.97 3.11 7.38
N ARG A 409 2.26 2.02 6.65
CA ARG A 409 3.46 1.90 5.82
C ARG A 409 3.10 2.32 4.42
N LEU A 410 3.88 3.24 3.88
CA LEU A 410 3.65 3.77 2.54
C LEU A 410 4.27 2.81 1.53
N ALA A 411 3.47 1.87 1.10
CA ALA A 411 3.88 0.78 0.21
C ALA A 411 3.88 1.23 -1.26
N HIS A 412 4.99 1.29 -1.93
CA HIS A 412 6.38 1.18 -1.48
C HIS A 412 7.13 2.41 -2.02
N TYR A 413 6.68 3.59 -1.65
CA TYR A 413 7.14 4.90 -2.17
C TYR A 413 6.59 6.07 -1.35
N PRO A 414 7.25 7.23 -1.37
CA PRO A 414 6.75 8.44 -0.73
C PRO A 414 5.41 8.87 -1.34
N ASN A 415 4.42 9.06 -0.49
CA ASN A 415 3.09 9.49 -0.92
C ASN A 415 3.04 10.99 -1.25
N CYS A 416 1.89 11.46 -1.73
CA CYS A 416 1.62 12.87 -1.97
C CYS A 416 1.89 13.70 -0.69
N PRO A 417 2.50 14.91 -0.76
CA PRO A 417 2.84 15.70 0.43
C PRO A 417 1.67 15.97 1.37
N ARG A 418 0.48 16.15 0.84
CA ARG A 418 -0.72 16.40 1.65
C ARG A 418 -1.07 15.24 2.59
N TRP A 419 -0.72 14.00 2.23
CA TRP A 419 -0.92 12.82 3.08
C TRP A 419 -0.22 12.96 4.43
N TYR A 420 1.02 13.43 4.45
CA TYR A 420 1.81 13.60 5.68
C TYR A 420 1.22 14.71 6.58
N GLU A 421 0.80 15.83 6.01
CA GLU A 421 0.13 16.90 6.76
C GLU A 421 -1.18 16.40 7.41
N LEU A 422 -1.93 15.54 6.71
CA LEU A 422 -3.13 14.90 7.25
C LEU A 422 -2.78 13.89 8.35
N CYS A 423 -1.74 13.08 8.19
CA CYS A 423 -1.24 12.17 9.21
C CYS A 423 -0.76 12.92 10.47
N ASP A 424 -0.07 14.06 10.29
CA ASP A 424 0.34 14.93 11.40
C ASP A 424 -0.86 15.44 12.20
N SER A 425 -1.91 15.88 11.52
CA SER A 425 -3.06 16.54 12.15
C SER A 425 -4.10 15.57 12.71
N ILE A 426 -4.28 14.40 12.08
CA ILE A 426 -5.27 13.39 12.51
C ILE A 426 -4.65 12.42 13.53
N GLY A 427 -3.33 12.30 13.55
CA GLY A 427 -2.59 11.37 14.40
C GLY A 427 -2.50 9.96 13.80
N MET A 428 -1.58 9.76 12.86
CA MET A 428 -1.25 8.48 12.27
C MET A 428 0.28 8.33 12.22
N TYR A 429 0.84 7.24 12.76
CA TYR A 429 2.26 6.95 12.57
C TYR A 429 2.52 6.58 11.11
N VAL A 430 3.63 7.05 10.58
CA VAL A 430 4.04 6.80 9.20
C VAL A 430 5.40 6.09 9.20
N MET A 431 5.47 4.97 8.49
CA MET A 431 6.71 4.41 7.99
C MET A 431 6.86 4.90 6.56
N ASP A 432 7.73 5.88 6.36
CA ASP A 432 8.01 6.45 5.05
C ASP A 432 9.04 5.61 4.32
N GLU A 433 8.75 5.24 3.07
CA GLU A 433 9.53 4.25 2.35
C GLU A 433 10.07 4.81 1.04
N ALA A 434 11.36 4.58 0.79
CA ALA A 434 12.02 4.98 -0.43
C ALA A 434 11.42 4.21 -1.62
N ASP A 435 11.24 4.91 -2.75
CA ASP A 435 10.74 4.36 -4.01
C ASP A 435 11.78 3.42 -4.64
N CYS A 436 12.00 2.27 -3.98
CA CYS A 436 13.05 1.33 -4.31
C CYS A 436 12.57 -0.12 -4.15
N GLU A 437 12.22 -0.75 -5.27
CA GLU A 437 11.86 -2.17 -5.33
C GLU A 437 12.42 -2.82 -6.59
N THR A 438 13.13 -3.93 -6.43
CA THR A 438 13.73 -4.70 -7.53
C THR A 438 13.29 -6.16 -7.50
N HIS A 439 12.00 -6.42 -7.21
CA HIS A 439 11.46 -7.75 -6.90
C HIS A 439 11.82 -8.79 -7.96
N GLY A 440 11.65 -8.48 -9.25
CA GLY A 440 11.99 -9.38 -10.37
C GLY A 440 13.49 -9.62 -10.57
N LEU A 441 14.37 -8.76 -10.02
CA LEU A 441 15.83 -8.90 -10.03
C LEU A 441 16.41 -9.20 -8.65
N ARG A 442 15.61 -9.13 -7.58
CA ARG A 442 16.01 -9.38 -6.21
C ARG A 442 17.26 -8.56 -5.82
N GLY A 443 18.25 -9.18 -5.19
CA GLY A 443 19.48 -8.51 -4.71
C GLY A 443 20.49 -8.12 -5.79
N THR A 444 20.22 -8.33 -7.08
CA THR A 444 21.17 -8.06 -8.14
C THR A 444 21.60 -6.59 -8.17
N LEU A 445 20.66 -5.67 -8.27
CA LEU A 445 20.95 -4.23 -8.35
C LEU A 445 21.43 -3.68 -7.00
N ALA A 446 20.91 -4.19 -5.87
CA ALA A 446 21.37 -3.83 -4.53
C ALA A 446 22.86 -4.13 -4.28
N SER A 447 23.42 -5.07 -5.05
CA SER A 447 24.82 -5.50 -4.97
C SER A 447 25.71 -4.99 -6.12
N THR A 448 25.13 -4.25 -7.06
CA THR A 448 25.85 -3.72 -8.22
C THR A 448 26.24 -2.26 -7.98
N PRO A 449 27.55 -1.91 -7.94
CA PRO A 449 28.02 -0.55 -7.62
C PRO A 449 27.47 0.53 -8.54
N ASP A 450 27.28 0.25 -9.83
CA ASP A 450 26.78 1.22 -10.82
C ASP A 450 25.36 1.73 -10.52
N TRP A 451 24.65 1.08 -9.61
CA TRP A 451 23.31 1.48 -9.17
C TRP A 451 23.30 2.21 -7.82
N ALA A 452 24.45 2.38 -7.18
CA ALA A 452 24.54 2.98 -5.85
C ALA A 452 23.95 4.40 -5.78
N ASP A 453 24.23 5.22 -6.78
CA ASP A 453 23.72 6.60 -6.85
C ASP A 453 22.19 6.62 -6.98
N ALA A 454 21.61 5.70 -7.76
CA ALA A 454 20.16 5.60 -7.94
C ALA A 454 19.44 5.18 -6.66
N PHE A 455 19.98 4.22 -5.90
CA PHE A 455 19.47 3.85 -4.58
C PHE A 455 19.53 5.03 -3.61
N LEU A 456 20.69 5.69 -3.54
CA LEU A 456 20.92 6.78 -2.60
C LEU A 456 20.07 8.02 -2.95
N ASP A 457 19.90 8.37 -4.23
CA ASP A 457 19.04 9.50 -4.67
C ASP A 457 17.61 9.34 -4.14
N ARG A 458 17.05 8.13 -4.16
CA ARG A 458 15.70 7.84 -3.66
C ARG A 458 15.57 8.04 -2.15
N ALA A 459 16.53 7.55 -1.36
CA ALA A 459 16.56 7.78 0.09
C ALA A 459 16.73 9.26 0.44
N ILE A 460 17.62 9.98 -0.26
CA ILE A 460 17.84 11.41 -0.05
C ILE A 460 16.58 12.21 -0.35
N ARG A 461 15.95 11.96 -1.51
CA ARG A 461 14.75 12.72 -1.93
C ARG A 461 13.57 12.50 -0.99
N MET A 462 13.33 11.27 -0.54
CA MET A 462 12.34 10.95 0.47
C MET A 462 12.62 11.70 1.78
N ALA A 463 13.78 11.48 2.38
CA ALA A 463 14.07 12.02 3.71
C ALA A 463 14.20 13.55 3.72
N GLU A 464 14.80 14.17 2.69
CA GLU A 464 14.87 15.62 2.56
C GLU A 464 13.49 16.26 2.44
N ARG A 465 12.56 15.62 1.72
CA ARG A 465 11.20 16.14 1.55
C ARG A 465 10.39 16.08 2.84
N ASP A 466 10.45 14.92 3.55
CA ASP A 466 9.48 14.58 4.59
C ASP A 466 10.00 14.70 6.02
N LYS A 467 11.28 15.10 6.21
CA LYS A 467 11.96 15.20 7.51
C LYS A 467 11.26 16.02 8.59
N ASN A 468 10.42 16.98 8.19
CA ASN A 468 9.78 17.91 9.13
C ASN A 468 8.42 17.42 9.66
N HIS A 469 7.96 16.23 9.25
CA HIS A 469 6.68 15.65 9.67
C HIS A 469 6.82 14.84 10.96
N PRO A 470 6.11 15.20 12.05
CA PRO A 470 6.16 14.45 13.30
C PRO A 470 5.52 13.06 13.19
N SER A 471 4.61 12.84 12.25
CA SER A 471 3.98 11.54 11.99
C SER A 471 4.97 10.48 11.48
N VAL A 472 6.00 10.87 10.73
CA VAL A 472 7.04 9.97 10.25
C VAL A 472 7.89 9.49 11.42
N ILE A 473 7.80 8.18 11.75
CA ILE A 473 8.52 7.57 12.87
C ILE A 473 9.57 6.53 12.45
N PHE A 474 9.57 6.14 11.18
CA PHE A 474 10.56 5.27 10.56
C PHE A 474 10.96 5.80 9.19
N TRP A 475 12.24 5.61 8.85
CA TRP A 475 12.73 5.63 7.48
C TRP A 475 12.89 4.19 6.99
N SER A 476 12.29 3.85 5.85
CA SER A 476 12.42 2.54 5.24
C SER A 476 13.18 2.61 3.93
N LEU A 477 14.10 1.65 3.70
CA LEU A 477 15.02 1.67 2.56
C LEU A 477 14.38 1.19 1.25
N GLY A 478 13.13 0.72 1.29
CA GLY A 478 12.42 0.15 0.15
C GLY A 478 11.80 -1.20 0.44
N ASN A 479 11.50 -1.94 -0.61
CA ASN A 479 10.80 -3.22 -0.58
C ASN A 479 11.51 -4.27 -1.45
N GLU A 480 11.39 -5.54 -1.12
CA GLU A 480 11.69 -6.79 -1.86
C GLU A 480 12.83 -6.73 -2.90
N SER A 481 13.91 -6.04 -2.54
CA SER A 481 15.10 -5.84 -3.40
C SER A 481 16.28 -6.72 -2.99
N GLY A 482 16.04 -7.79 -2.20
CA GLY A 482 17.11 -8.53 -1.54
C GLY A 482 17.88 -7.61 -0.59
N TYR A 483 19.14 -7.91 -0.33
CA TYR A 483 19.98 -7.06 0.52
C TYR A 483 21.39 -6.95 -0.07
N GLY A 484 21.95 -5.74 -0.06
CA GLY A 484 23.29 -5.49 -0.58
C GLY A 484 23.92 -4.19 -0.09
N PRO A 485 25.17 -3.90 -0.52
CA PRO A 485 25.91 -2.70 -0.12
C PRO A 485 25.18 -1.38 -0.38
N ASN A 486 24.34 -1.31 -1.43
CA ASN A 486 23.59 -0.10 -1.75
C ASN A 486 22.57 0.24 -0.64
N HIS A 487 21.91 -0.75 -0.04
CA HIS A 487 21.05 -0.55 1.14
C HIS A 487 21.85 -0.10 2.37
N ALA A 488 23.05 -0.66 2.56
CA ALA A 488 23.91 -0.23 3.66
C ALA A 488 24.35 1.25 3.51
N ALA A 489 24.60 1.70 2.27
CA ALA A 489 24.91 3.11 1.97
C ALA A 489 23.71 4.03 2.25
N MET A 490 22.49 3.64 1.84
CA MET A 490 21.26 4.38 2.16
C MET A 490 21.06 4.53 3.67
N SER A 491 21.22 3.43 4.42
CA SER A 491 21.07 3.42 5.88
C SER A 491 22.12 4.31 6.57
N ALA A 492 23.38 4.19 6.17
CA ALA A 492 24.45 5.01 6.74
C ALA A 492 24.19 6.50 6.51
N TRP A 493 23.71 6.88 5.33
CA TRP A 493 23.33 8.25 5.02
C TRP A 493 22.15 8.73 5.89
N LEU A 494 21.10 7.92 6.02
CA LEU A 494 19.92 8.26 6.84
C LEU A 494 20.26 8.43 8.32
N HIS A 495 21.07 7.55 8.90
CA HIS A 495 21.53 7.68 10.30
C HIS A 495 22.32 8.96 10.56
N GLU A 496 23.16 9.37 9.61
CA GLU A 496 23.91 10.63 9.72
C GLU A 496 23.00 11.85 9.50
N PHE A 497 22.10 11.77 8.53
CA PHE A 497 21.18 12.84 8.17
C PHE A 497 20.11 13.10 9.23
N ASP A 498 19.45 12.05 9.70
CA ASP A 498 18.40 12.14 10.70
C ASP A 498 18.52 11.07 11.80
N PRO A 499 19.33 11.29 12.81
CA PRO A 499 19.51 10.36 13.93
C PRO A 499 18.29 10.26 14.86
N THR A 500 17.19 10.97 14.58
CA THR A 500 16.00 11.01 15.44
C THR A 500 14.97 9.93 15.12
N ARG A 501 15.16 9.18 14.03
CA ARG A 501 14.28 8.11 13.57
C ARG A 501 15.08 6.84 13.27
N PRO A 502 14.56 5.66 13.67
CA PRO A 502 15.17 4.39 13.30
C PRO A 502 14.96 4.05 11.83
N VAL A 503 15.87 3.23 11.30
CA VAL A 503 15.86 2.74 9.92
C VAL A 503 15.28 1.32 9.86
N HIS A 504 14.42 1.08 8.90
CA HIS A 504 13.77 -0.18 8.60
C HIS A 504 14.14 -0.69 7.20
N TYR A 505 14.23 -1.99 7.04
CA TYR A 505 14.21 -2.69 5.76
C TYR A 505 13.99 -4.19 5.98
N GLU A 506 13.01 -4.78 5.32
CA GLU A 506 12.66 -6.20 5.51
C GLU A 506 13.70 -7.15 4.91
N GLY A 507 14.33 -6.77 3.79
CA GLY A 507 15.32 -7.59 3.09
C GLY A 507 16.63 -7.77 3.86
N ALA A 508 16.89 -6.99 4.90
CA ALA A 508 18.08 -7.10 5.75
C ALA A 508 17.95 -8.28 6.73
N GLN A 509 17.96 -9.50 6.18
CA GLN A 509 17.78 -10.74 6.93
C GLN A 509 19.08 -11.55 7.01
N GLY A 510 19.27 -12.25 8.13
CA GLY A 510 20.44 -13.10 8.37
C GLY A 510 20.40 -13.76 9.74
N THR A 511 21.54 -14.35 10.16
CA THR A 511 21.68 -14.90 11.50
C THR A 511 23.09 -14.56 12.02
N PRO A 512 23.24 -13.43 12.77
CA PRO A 512 22.23 -12.42 13.09
C PRO A 512 21.86 -11.54 11.87
N ASP A 513 20.72 -10.85 11.96
CA ASP A 513 20.33 -9.86 10.94
C ASP A 513 21.35 -8.70 10.90
N PRO A 514 21.66 -8.12 9.73
CA PRO A 514 22.61 -7.01 9.60
C PRO A 514 22.25 -5.83 10.50
N SER A 515 23.28 -5.18 11.06
CA SER A 515 23.11 -3.97 11.89
C SER A 515 22.74 -2.71 11.09
N THR A 516 22.57 -2.86 9.78
CA THR A 516 22.09 -1.82 8.86
C THR A 516 20.70 -1.29 9.26
N VAL A 517 19.88 -2.12 9.91
CA VAL A 517 18.52 -1.78 10.33
C VAL A 517 18.37 -1.82 11.85
N ASP A 518 17.48 -1.00 12.37
CA ASP A 518 17.26 -0.81 13.81
C ASP A 518 16.09 -1.63 14.35
N VAL A 519 15.29 -2.22 13.47
CA VAL A 519 14.23 -3.16 13.78
C VAL A 519 14.39 -4.42 12.93
N ILE A 520 14.10 -5.57 13.52
CA ILE A 520 14.05 -6.85 12.80
C ILE A 520 12.69 -6.93 12.12
N SER A 521 12.67 -7.18 10.83
CA SER A 521 11.43 -7.27 10.06
C SER A 521 11.31 -8.59 9.34
N ARG A 522 10.08 -9.08 9.21
CA ARG A 522 9.74 -10.26 8.40
C ARG A 522 8.43 -10.03 7.66
N PHE A 523 8.34 -10.66 6.49
CA PHE A 523 7.10 -10.79 5.73
C PHE A 523 6.45 -12.12 6.03
N TYR A 524 5.15 -12.11 6.26
CA TYR A 524 4.28 -13.28 6.41
C TYR A 524 4.86 -14.38 7.34
N PRO A 525 5.41 -14.03 8.52
CA PRO A 525 5.93 -15.02 9.46
C PRO A 525 4.79 -15.90 9.98
N ARG A 526 5.12 -17.12 10.40
CA ARG A 526 4.17 -18.00 11.09
C ARG A 526 4.11 -17.70 12.58
N VAL A 527 2.94 -17.86 13.18
CA VAL A 527 2.79 -17.94 14.65
C VAL A 527 3.21 -19.34 15.15
N LYS A 528 3.50 -19.47 16.44
CA LYS A 528 3.98 -20.72 17.06
C LYS A 528 2.85 -21.75 17.22
N GLN A 529 2.21 -22.13 16.14
CA GLN A 529 1.16 -23.13 16.06
C GLN A 529 1.36 -23.99 14.80
N GLU A 530 0.68 -25.13 14.74
CA GLU A 530 0.75 -25.99 13.55
C GLU A 530 -0.18 -25.49 12.45
N TYR A 531 0.33 -25.50 11.24
CA TYR A 531 -0.39 -25.15 10.03
C TYR A 531 -0.71 -26.39 9.21
N LEU A 532 -1.81 -26.31 8.48
CA LEU A 532 -2.14 -27.28 7.45
C LEU A 532 -1.10 -27.20 6.32
N ASN A 533 -0.54 -28.32 5.92
CA ASN A 533 0.43 -28.42 4.84
C ASN A 533 -0.13 -29.37 3.74
N PRO A 534 -0.96 -28.86 2.81
CA PRO A 534 -1.61 -29.68 1.81
C PRO A 534 -0.64 -30.49 0.97
N GLY A 535 -0.98 -31.77 0.72
CA GLY A 535 -0.16 -32.69 -0.04
C GLY A 535 0.99 -33.34 0.74
N ILE A 536 1.18 -32.97 2.01
CA ILE A 536 2.15 -33.59 2.92
C ILE A 536 1.38 -34.46 3.93
N PRO A 537 1.66 -35.76 4.04
CA PRO A 537 0.94 -36.64 4.98
C PRO A 537 1.08 -36.17 6.43
N GLU A 538 -0.07 -36.09 7.13
CA GLU A 538 -0.14 -35.71 8.53
C GLU A 538 0.70 -36.65 9.41
N GLY A 539 1.43 -36.08 10.39
CA GLY A 539 2.31 -36.78 11.30
C GLY A 539 3.60 -37.32 10.67
N SER A 540 3.84 -37.05 9.39
CA SER A 540 5.03 -37.49 8.66
C SER A 540 6.29 -36.69 9.01
N ASP A 541 7.47 -37.26 8.74
CA ASP A 541 8.75 -36.52 8.83
C ASP A 541 8.80 -35.35 7.88
N ALA A 542 8.12 -35.44 6.72
CA ALA A 542 8.02 -34.38 5.76
C ALA A 542 7.22 -33.18 6.32
N GLU A 543 6.13 -33.43 7.04
CA GLU A 543 5.35 -32.37 7.70
C GLU A 543 6.16 -31.69 8.81
N ARG A 544 6.86 -32.49 9.63
CA ARG A 544 7.73 -31.95 10.68
C ARG A 544 8.87 -31.09 10.09
N ALA A 545 9.47 -31.52 9.00
CA ALA A 545 10.50 -30.77 8.28
C ALA A 545 9.93 -29.46 7.67
N GLU A 546 8.73 -29.51 7.05
CA GLU A 546 8.10 -28.32 6.50
C GLU A 546 7.73 -27.31 7.61
N ASN A 547 7.17 -27.78 8.73
CA ASN A 547 6.84 -26.90 9.86
C ASN A 547 8.08 -26.30 10.52
N ALA A 548 9.21 -27.00 10.54
CA ALA A 548 10.49 -26.53 11.07
C ALA A 548 11.19 -25.54 10.13
N ARG A 549 10.91 -25.57 8.84
CA ARG A 549 11.52 -24.70 7.81
C ARG A 549 11.16 -23.23 7.97
N TRP A 550 9.98 -22.94 8.50
CA TRP A 550 9.44 -21.58 8.56
C TRP A 550 9.81 -20.90 9.89
N GLU A 551 10.35 -19.68 9.80
CA GLU A 551 10.56 -18.84 10.97
C GLU A 551 9.24 -18.53 11.69
N ARG A 552 9.27 -18.58 13.00
CA ARG A 552 8.15 -18.27 13.87
C ARG A 552 8.36 -16.91 14.51
N LEU A 553 7.30 -16.10 14.55
CA LEU A 553 7.40 -14.73 15.07
C LEU A 553 7.96 -14.69 16.51
N LEU A 554 7.45 -15.55 17.39
CA LEU A 554 7.94 -15.65 18.75
C LEU A 554 9.41 -16.09 18.84
N GLU A 555 9.84 -17.05 18.03
CA GLU A 555 11.22 -17.54 18.00
C GLU A 555 12.21 -16.43 17.57
N ILE A 556 11.80 -15.56 16.64
CA ILE A 556 12.58 -14.38 16.26
C ILE A 556 12.69 -13.40 17.44
N ALA A 557 11.60 -13.17 18.16
CA ALA A 557 11.60 -12.28 19.31
C ALA A 557 12.41 -12.82 20.52
N GLU A 558 12.54 -14.14 20.65
CA GLU A 558 13.32 -14.80 21.69
C GLU A 558 14.83 -14.88 21.37
N ARG A 559 15.26 -14.56 20.14
CA ARG A 559 16.69 -14.60 19.77
C ARG A 559 17.52 -13.63 20.61
N SER A 560 18.72 -14.07 20.98
CA SER A 560 19.74 -13.24 21.62
C SER A 560 20.74 -12.71 20.60
N GLY A 561 21.45 -11.61 20.91
CA GLY A 561 22.55 -11.09 20.10
C GLY A 561 22.16 -10.06 19.01
N ASP A 562 20.89 -9.78 18.85
CA ASP A 562 20.38 -8.79 17.89
C ASP A 562 20.39 -7.36 18.50
N HIS A 563 21.58 -6.86 18.85
CA HIS A 563 21.73 -5.55 19.48
C HIS A 563 21.46 -4.40 18.52
N CYS A 564 20.76 -3.38 19.00
CA CYS A 564 20.50 -2.14 18.28
C CYS A 564 21.68 -1.17 18.44
N THR A 565 22.23 -0.72 17.32
CA THR A 565 23.37 0.23 17.30
C THR A 565 22.95 1.67 17.05
N TRP A 566 21.67 1.91 16.81
CA TRP A 566 21.14 3.25 16.60
C TRP A 566 21.34 4.15 17.84
N VAL A 567 21.68 5.41 17.61
CA VAL A 567 21.98 6.39 18.68
C VAL A 567 20.78 6.69 19.58
N GLY A 568 19.55 6.45 19.11
CA GLY A 568 18.32 6.56 19.91
C GLY A 568 17.97 5.31 20.72
N SER A 569 18.84 4.30 20.73
CA SER A 569 18.64 3.05 21.47
C SER A 569 19.46 3.01 22.77
N ASP A 570 19.11 2.07 23.66
CA ASP A 570 19.89 1.74 24.87
C ASP A 570 20.98 0.69 24.62
N GLY A 571 21.21 0.29 23.36
CA GLY A 571 22.12 -0.79 22.99
C GLY A 571 21.58 -2.20 23.26
N GLY A 572 20.33 -2.30 23.71
CA GLY A 572 19.63 -3.56 23.94
C GLY A 572 19.18 -4.27 22.64
N PRO A 573 18.35 -5.31 22.74
CA PRO A 573 17.86 -6.02 21.56
C PRO A 573 16.99 -5.13 20.69
N ARG A 574 16.99 -5.40 19.37
CA ARG A 574 16.11 -4.72 18.42
C ARG A 574 14.66 -5.21 18.56
N PRO A 575 13.65 -4.33 18.42
CA PRO A 575 12.25 -4.75 18.32
C PRO A 575 12.02 -5.61 17.08
N VAL A 576 10.97 -6.44 17.11
CA VAL A 576 10.56 -7.31 16.00
C VAL A 576 9.24 -6.82 15.43
N LEU A 577 9.23 -6.61 14.12
CA LEU A 577 8.10 -6.10 13.35
C LEU A 577 7.74 -7.09 12.23
N THR A 578 6.46 -7.23 11.90
CA THR A 578 6.04 -7.85 10.65
C THR A 578 5.52 -6.77 9.71
N SER A 579 6.35 -6.36 8.74
CA SER A 579 6.00 -5.25 7.86
C SER A 579 5.01 -5.65 6.75
N GLU A 580 4.81 -6.95 6.55
CA GLU A 580 3.66 -7.50 5.83
C GLU A 580 3.19 -8.81 6.49
N TYR A 581 1.88 -8.91 6.71
CA TYR A 581 1.23 -10.13 7.21
C TYR A 581 -0.28 -10.09 6.91
N ALA A 582 -0.96 -11.22 7.17
CA ALA A 582 -2.40 -11.33 7.06
C ALA A 582 -2.93 -10.85 5.70
N HIS A 583 -2.41 -11.42 4.61
CA HIS A 583 -2.72 -11.03 3.23
C HIS A 583 -4.23 -11.08 2.95
N CYS A 584 -4.81 -9.93 2.60
CA CYS A 584 -6.27 -9.70 2.60
C CYS A 584 -6.96 -9.95 1.26
N MET A 585 -6.40 -10.76 0.37
CA MET A 585 -6.99 -11.04 -0.94
C MET A 585 -8.35 -11.76 -0.82
N GLY A 586 -9.38 -11.16 -1.40
CA GLY A 586 -10.74 -11.72 -1.40
C GLY A 586 -11.30 -11.96 0.01
N ASN A 587 -11.93 -13.13 0.23
CA ASN A 587 -12.44 -13.55 1.53
C ASN A 587 -11.30 -14.17 2.37
N ALA A 588 -10.63 -13.35 3.15
CA ALA A 588 -9.37 -13.64 3.83
C ALA A 588 -9.40 -13.23 5.30
N LEU A 589 -8.21 -13.07 5.88
CA LEU A 589 -7.93 -12.65 7.24
C LEU A 589 -8.22 -13.73 8.29
N GLY A 590 -7.97 -14.99 7.94
CA GLY A 590 -7.93 -16.07 8.93
C GLY A 590 -6.74 -15.94 9.88
N ASN A 591 -6.85 -16.50 11.08
CA ASN A 591 -5.78 -16.55 12.09
C ASN A 591 -5.29 -15.16 12.58
N PHE A 592 -6.03 -14.09 12.34
CA PHE A 592 -5.60 -12.73 12.68
C PHE A 592 -5.54 -12.51 14.19
N LYS A 593 -6.47 -13.10 14.91
CA LYS A 593 -6.46 -13.12 16.38
C LYS A 593 -5.19 -13.79 16.93
N GLU A 594 -4.77 -14.92 16.37
CA GLU A 594 -3.61 -15.66 16.82
C GLU A 594 -2.30 -14.87 16.65
N TYR A 595 -2.18 -14.09 15.59
CA TYR A 595 -1.06 -13.14 15.46
C TYR A 595 -1.03 -12.15 16.63
N TRP A 596 -2.18 -11.59 17.00
CA TRP A 596 -2.25 -10.59 18.06
C TRP A 596 -2.16 -11.17 19.46
N ASP A 597 -2.59 -12.42 19.67
CA ASP A 597 -2.32 -13.15 20.90
C ASP A 597 -0.81 -13.30 21.11
N GLU A 598 -0.08 -13.69 20.07
CA GLU A 598 1.37 -13.86 20.12
C GLU A 598 2.11 -12.51 20.23
N ILE A 599 1.77 -11.51 19.44
CA ILE A 599 2.34 -10.15 19.48
C ILE A 599 2.19 -9.54 20.88
N ASN A 600 1.04 -9.73 21.53
CA ASN A 600 0.79 -9.22 22.88
C ASN A 600 1.51 -10.02 23.96
N SER A 601 1.88 -11.27 23.71
CA SER A 601 2.57 -12.13 24.68
C SER A 601 4.03 -11.74 24.92
N HIS A 602 4.66 -11.02 23.99
CA HIS A 602 6.09 -10.70 24.10
C HIS A 602 6.36 -9.19 23.89
N PRO A 603 7.08 -8.54 24.83
CA PRO A 603 7.28 -7.08 24.78
C PRO A 603 8.08 -6.62 23.56
N ARG A 604 9.02 -7.45 23.06
CA ARG A 604 9.87 -7.14 21.89
C ARG A 604 9.12 -7.16 20.57
N MET A 605 7.95 -7.83 20.49
CA MET A 605 7.13 -7.81 19.29
C MET A 605 6.41 -6.48 19.16
N LEU A 606 6.77 -5.69 18.16
CA LEU A 606 6.25 -4.34 17.93
C LEU A 606 4.84 -4.35 17.33
N GLY A 607 4.47 -5.38 16.59
CA GLY A 607 3.23 -5.45 15.80
C GLY A 607 3.53 -5.59 14.31
N GLY A 608 2.71 -4.98 13.46
CA GLY A 608 2.93 -5.10 12.02
C GLY A 608 1.95 -4.31 11.15
N PHE A 609 2.13 -4.44 9.83
CA PHE A 609 1.31 -3.80 8.81
C PHE A 609 0.60 -4.86 7.96
N ILE A 610 -0.72 -4.90 7.99
CA ILE A 610 -1.53 -5.82 7.19
C ILE A 610 -1.32 -5.51 5.70
N TRP A 611 -1.23 -6.52 4.85
CA TRP A 611 -1.25 -6.35 3.40
C TRP A 611 -2.64 -6.60 2.85
N ASP A 612 -3.38 -5.61 2.24
CA ASP A 612 -3.11 -4.19 2.35
C ASP A 612 -4.41 -3.40 2.68
N TRP A 613 -4.41 -2.10 2.50
CA TRP A 613 -5.56 -1.25 2.83
C TRP A 613 -6.71 -1.38 1.86
N VAL A 614 -6.44 -1.30 0.54
CA VAL A 614 -7.49 -1.12 -0.48
C VAL A 614 -7.24 -1.95 -1.72
N ASP A 615 -8.28 -2.64 -2.20
CA ASP A 615 -8.24 -3.29 -3.51
C ASP A 615 -7.82 -2.31 -4.61
N GLN A 616 -6.89 -2.70 -5.46
CA GLN A 616 -6.43 -1.87 -6.58
C GLN A 616 -7.25 -2.10 -7.88
N GLY A 617 -8.51 -2.47 -7.78
CA GLY A 617 -9.40 -2.63 -8.93
C GLY A 617 -9.71 -1.28 -9.60
N ILE A 618 -9.81 -1.29 -10.93
CA ILE A 618 -10.18 -0.13 -11.74
C ILE A 618 -11.67 -0.23 -12.07
N ILE A 619 -12.47 0.82 -11.75
CA ILE A 619 -13.91 0.83 -12.02
C ILE A 619 -14.20 1.51 -13.37
N LYS A 620 -14.85 0.74 -14.26
CA LYS A 620 -15.43 1.28 -15.49
C LYS A 620 -16.96 1.29 -15.39
N LYS A 621 -17.55 2.42 -15.79
CA LYS A 621 -18.99 2.56 -15.94
C LYS A 621 -19.38 2.22 -17.35
N GLU A 622 -20.27 1.25 -17.52
CA GLU A 622 -20.76 0.80 -18.82
C GLU A 622 -22.28 0.71 -18.82
N GLU A 623 -22.88 1.16 -19.90
CA GLU A 623 -24.33 1.00 -20.08
C GLU A 623 -24.65 -0.42 -20.55
N VAL A 624 -25.30 -1.19 -19.70
CA VAL A 624 -25.76 -2.54 -20.01
C VAL A 624 -27.29 -2.56 -19.98
N ARG A 625 -27.94 -2.76 -21.12
CA ARG A 625 -29.40 -2.82 -21.27
C ARG A 625 -30.13 -1.61 -20.69
N GLY A 626 -29.59 -0.38 -20.95
CA GLY A 626 -30.17 0.87 -20.48
C GLY A 626 -29.95 1.21 -19.01
N LYS A 627 -29.05 0.46 -18.33
CA LYS A 627 -28.62 0.74 -16.95
C LYS A 627 -27.11 0.92 -16.89
N MET A 628 -26.66 1.95 -16.19
CA MET A 628 -25.23 2.09 -15.88
C MET A 628 -24.84 1.02 -14.85
N VAL A 629 -23.86 0.20 -15.21
CA VAL A 629 -23.26 -0.83 -14.36
C VAL A 629 -21.82 -0.44 -14.10
N GLU A 630 -21.41 -0.47 -12.85
CA GLU A 630 -20.03 -0.35 -12.46
C GLU A 630 -19.38 -1.74 -12.49
N LYS A 631 -18.30 -1.85 -13.26
CA LYS A 631 -17.52 -3.08 -13.38
C LYS A 631 -16.16 -2.85 -12.73
N VAL A 632 -15.84 -3.61 -11.70
CA VAL A 632 -14.50 -3.66 -11.12
C VAL A 632 -13.66 -4.57 -12.00
N LEU A 633 -12.60 -4.03 -12.56
CA LEU A 633 -11.65 -4.68 -13.46
C LEU A 633 -10.30 -4.88 -12.76
N TYR A 634 -9.63 -5.98 -13.09
CA TYR A 634 -8.32 -6.35 -12.55
C TYR A 634 -7.37 -6.83 -13.65
N GLY A 635 -6.17 -7.31 -13.32
CA GLY A 635 -5.16 -7.72 -14.30
C GLY A 635 -5.70 -8.73 -15.32
N GLY A 636 -5.44 -8.50 -16.61
CA GLY A 636 -5.91 -9.28 -17.74
C GLY A 636 -7.18 -8.76 -18.41
N ASP A 637 -8.00 -7.96 -17.71
CA ASP A 637 -9.26 -7.44 -18.25
C ASP A 637 -9.08 -6.38 -19.34
N PHE A 638 -7.90 -5.81 -19.41
CA PHE A 638 -7.52 -4.83 -20.44
C PHE A 638 -6.80 -5.48 -21.63
N GLY A 639 -6.67 -6.81 -21.61
CA GLY A 639 -5.87 -7.55 -22.59
C GLY A 639 -4.37 -7.45 -22.31
N ASP A 640 -3.99 -6.95 -21.15
CA ASP A 640 -2.62 -6.78 -20.68
C ASP A 640 -1.89 -8.12 -20.52
N LYS A 641 -0.63 -8.15 -20.98
CA LYS A 641 0.28 -9.30 -20.84
C LYS A 641 1.72 -8.80 -20.66
N PRO A 642 2.48 -9.32 -19.67
CA PRO A 642 2.04 -10.27 -18.64
C PRO A 642 1.04 -9.63 -17.65
N ASN A 643 0.32 -10.45 -16.88
CA ASN A 643 -0.48 -9.97 -15.77
C ASN A 643 -0.58 -11.03 -14.66
N LEU A 644 -0.98 -10.63 -13.48
CA LEU A 644 -1.23 -11.48 -12.32
C LEU A 644 -2.71 -11.55 -11.92
N ASN A 645 -3.61 -11.28 -12.86
CA ASN A 645 -5.05 -11.44 -12.66
C ASN A 645 -5.54 -10.63 -11.44
N ALA A 646 -6.40 -11.23 -10.59
CA ALA A 646 -6.99 -10.60 -9.42
C ALA A 646 -6.03 -10.40 -8.23
N PHE A 647 -4.73 -10.62 -8.38
CA PHE A 647 -3.75 -10.47 -7.29
C PHE A 647 -3.63 -9.00 -6.78
N CYS A 648 -4.15 -8.03 -7.54
CA CYS A 648 -4.30 -6.63 -7.13
C CYS A 648 -5.47 -6.36 -6.16
N LEU A 649 -6.26 -7.39 -5.78
CA LEU A 649 -7.45 -7.25 -4.94
C LEU A 649 -7.19 -7.79 -3.52
N ASN A 650 -6.30 -7.15 -2.79
CA ASN A 650 -5.82 -7.57 -1.47
C ASN A 650 -6.19 -6.61 -0.34
N GLY A 651 -7.14 -5.71 -0.59
CA GLY A 651 -7.54 -4.70 0.38
C GLY A 651 -8.40 -5.23 1.54
N ILE A 652 -8.22 -4.62 2.71
CA ILE A 652 -9.17 -4.74 3.83
C ILE A 652 -10.53 -4.18 3.40
N VAL A 653 -10.52 -3.12 2.60
CA VAL A 653 -11.70 -2.50 1.98
C VAL A 653 -11.63 -2.64 0.46
N MET A 654 -12.79 -2.60 -0.20
CA MET A 654 -12.86 -2.64 -1.67
C MET A 654 -12.32 -1.34 -2.29
N SER A 655 -12.10 -1.35 -3.61
CA SER A 655 -11.51 -0.21 -4.34
C SER A 655 -12.25 1.12 -4.12
N ASP A 656 -13.57 1.08 -3.99
CA ASP A 656 -14.44 2.24 -3.73
C ASP A 656 -14.54 2.62 -2.24
N ARG A 657 -13.87 1.86 -1.35
CA ARG A 657 -13.91 1.90 0.12
C ARG A 657 -15.16 1.28 0.74
N THR A 658 -15.90 0.47 0.00
CA THR A 658 -16.94 -0.38 0.59
C THR A 658 -16.30 -1.29 1.65
N LEU A 659 -16.89 -1.31 2.84
CA LEU A 659 -16.39 -2.08 3.98
C LEU A 659 -16.69 -3.57 3.79
N THR A 660 -15.74 -4.41 4.16
CA THR A 660 -15.85 -5.87 4.09
C THR A 660 -15.88 -6.49 5.50
N PRO A 661 -16.25 -7.75 5.65
CA PRO A 661 -16.14 -8.45 6.94
C PRO A 661 -14.74 -8.43 7.54
N LYS A 662 -13.69 -8.36 6.71
CA LYS A 662 -12.28 -8.20 7.13
C LYS A 662 -12.05 -6.91 7.89
N TYR A 663 -12.64 -5.82 7.44
CA TYR A 663 -12.54 -4.51 8.09
C TYR A 663 -13.03 -4.57 9.55
N TYR A 664 -14.17 -5.19 9.78
CA TYR A 664 -14.74 -5.34 11.12
C TYR A 664 -13.89 -6.27 12.00
N GLU A 665 -13.29 -7.31 11.42
CA GLU A 665 -12.37 -8.20 12.15
C GLU A 665 -11.09 -7.43 12.58
N VAL A 666 -10.51 -6.62 11.69
CA VAL A 666 -9.40 -5.73 12.04
C VAL A 666 -9.80 -4.76 13.16
N GLN A 667 -10.96 -4.13 13.02
CA GLN A 667 -11.48 -3.19 14.03
C GLN A 667 -11.60 -3.86 15.41
N ALA A 668 -12.17 -5.06 15.46
CA ALA A 668 -12.36 -5.80 16.70
C ALA A 668 -11.05 -6.23 17.34
N VAL A 669 -10.15 -6.85 16.55
CA VAL A 669 -8.87 -7.36 17.06
C VAL A 669 -7.94 -6.22 17.47
N TYR A 670 -7.85 -5.14 16.69
CA TYR A 670 -7.03 -3.97 17.02
C TYR A 670 -7.59 -3.13 18.17
N GLY A 671 -8.90 -3.15 18.38
CA GLY A 671 -9.57 -2.47 19.49
C GLY A 671 -9.56 -3.23 20.81
N SER A 672 -9.26 -4.54 20.76
CA SER A 672 -9.28 -5.37 21.97
C SER A 672 -7.98 -5.24 22.74
N GLY A 673 -8.10 -5.07 24.08
CA GLY A 673 -6.96 -5.25 24.97
C GLY A 673 -6.60 -6.73 25.14
N PRO A 674 -5.46 -7.05 25.76
CA PRO A 674 -4.99 -8.44 25.95
C PRO A 674 -5.96 -9.37 26.70
N GLN A 675 -7.02 -8.84 27.27
CA GLN A 675 -7.96 -9.58 28.14
C GLN A 675 -9.40 -9.64 27.60
N ASP A 676 -9.71 -8.99 26.46
CA ASP A 676 -11.10 -8.79 26.03
C ASP A 676 -11.66 -9.88 25.09
N PHE A 677 -10.90 -10.91 24.80
CA PHE A 677 -11.35 -12.04 23.95
C PHE A 677 -12.19 -13.07 24.71
N ALA A 678 -12.84 -12.69 25.81
CA ALA A 678 -13.74 -13.59 26.51
C ALA A 678 -14.92 -14.00 25.62
N GLU A 679 -15.07 -15.28 25.38
CA GLU A 679 -16.22 -15.85 24.68
C GLU A 679 -17.50 -15.51 25.45
N THR A 680 -18.25 -14.52 24.99
CA THR A 680 -19.58 -14.24 25.53
C THR A 680 -20.55 -15.30 24.99
N SER A 681 -20.77 -16.35 25.74
CA SER A 681 -21.83 -17.29 25.46
C SER A 681 -23.17 -16.71 25.97
N ALA A 682 -24.00 -16.22 25.07
CA ALA A 682 -25.37 -15.88 25.41
C ALA A 682 -26.21 -17.17 25.56
N PRO A 683 -27.18 -17.23 26.47
CA PRO A 683 -28.02 -18.41 26.64
C PRO A 683 -28.87 -18.69 25.39
N ALA A 684 -28.89 -19.95 24.96
CA ALA A 684 -29.68 -20.38 23.83
C ALA A 684 -31.18 -20.07 24.01
N PRO A 685 -31.91 -19.71 22.95
CA PRO A 685 -33.37 -19.48 23.04
C PRO A 685 -34.08 -20.73 23.58
N LYS A 686 -35.03 -20.54 24.49
CA LYS A 686 -35.83 -21.65 25.04
C LYS A 686 -36.53 -22.41 23.90
N THR A 687 -36.26 -23.71 23.77
CA THR A 687 -36.85 -24.57 22.76
C THR A 687 -38.38 -24.62 22.84
N SER A 688 -39.05 -24.33 21.75
CA SER A 688 -40.52 -24.46 21.67
C SER A 688 -40.93 -25.93 21.53
N LYS A 689 -41.87 -26.38 22.33
CA LYS A 689 -42.49 -27.70 22.13
C LYS A 689 -43.34 -27.68 20.84
N SER A 690 -43.02 -28.50 19.88
CA SER A 690 -43.61 -28.50 18.56
C SER A 690 -44.80 -29.48 18.43
N LYS A 691 -45.79 -29.09 17.64
CA LYS A 691 -46.87 -29.93 17.15
C LYS A 691 -46.42 -30.67 15.88
N ALA A 692 -47.04 -31.85 15.63
CA ALA A 692 -46.72 -32.79 14.58
C ALA A 692 -46.52 -32.20 13.17
N LEU A 693 -45.66 -32.89 12.39
CA LEU A 693 -45.27 -32.63 11.01
C LEU A 693 -46.44 -32.38 10.07
N THR A 694 -46.38 -31.35 9.28
CA THR A 694 -47.20 -31.13 8.09
C THR A 694 -46.58 -31.80 6.84
N SER A 695 -47.37 -32.15 5.85
CA SER A 695 -46.98 -32.79 4.59
C SER A 695 -45.84 -32.06 3.85
N ASN A 696 -45.61 -30.78 4.13
CA ASN A 696 -44.58 -29.98 3.50
C ASN A 696 -43.15 -30.35 3.96
N ILE A 697 -42.98 -30.91 5.16
CA ILE A 697 -41.67 -31.31 5.68
C ILE A 697 -41.21 -32.62 5.04
N LEU A 698 -42.12 -33.51 4.69
CA LEU A 698 -41.80 -34.75 3.98
C LEU A 698 -41.24 -34.51 2.56
N HIS A 699 -41.71 -33.49 1.86
CA HIS A 699 -41.12 -33.06 0.58
C HIS A 699 -39.74 -32.41 0.75
N LEU A 700 -39.49 -31.71 1.83
CA LEU A 700 -38.22 -31.08 2.12
C LEU A 700 -37.12 -32.11 2.42
N THR A 701 -37.45 -33.15 3.20
CA THR A 701 -36.46 -34.20 3.57
C THR A 701 -35.95 -34.99 2.38
N SER A 702 -36.75 -35.15 1.32
CA SER A 702 -36.33 -35.80 0.08
C SER A 702 -35.43 -34.99 -0.81
N SER A 703 -35.30 -33.67 -0.56
CA SER A 703 -34.43 -32.74 -1.32
C SER A 703 -33.11 -32.44 -0.62
N ILE A 704 -32.90 -32.93 0.61
CA ILE A 704 -31.66 -32.71 1.37
C ILE A 704 -30.52 -33.54 0.76
N LYS A 705 -29.44 -32.88 0.43
CA LYS A 705 -28.23 -33.48 -0.14
C LYS A 705 -27.05 -33.32 0.81
N PRO A 706 -26.11 -34.29 0.92
CA PRO A 706 -24.84 -34.04 1.60
C PRO A 706 -24.01 -32.99 0.86
N GLN A 707 -23.24 -32.20 1.57
CA GLN A 707 -22.40 -31.16 1.01
C GLN A 707 -21.03 -31.18 1.64
N ILE A 708 -19.99 -31.11 0.80
CA ILE A 708 -18.59 -31.08 1.18
C ILE A 708 -17.79 -30.00 0.44
N TYR A 709 -18.43 -29.19 -0.38
CA TYR A 709 -17.81 -28.23 -1.29
C TYR A 709 -18.24 -26.80 -1.00
N ARG A 710 -17.29 -25.86 -1.02
CA ARG A 710 -17.52 -24.41 -1.12
C ARG A 710 -16.91 -23.87 -2.40
N ALA A 711 -17.37 -22.73 -2.89
CA ALA A 711 -16.66 -21.99 -3.94
C ALA A 711 -15.27 -21.60 -3.45
N PRO A 712 -14.18 -21.99 -4.13
CA PRO A 712 -12.84 -21.71 -3.63
C PRO A 712 -12.59 -20.21 -3.40
N THR A 713 -12.10 -19.88 -2.23
CA THR A 713 -11.60 -18.51 -1.94
C THR A 713 -10.27 -18.26 -2.63
N ASP A 714 -9.81 -17.02 -2.64
CA ASP A 714 -8.48 -16.70 -3.16
C ASP A 714 -7.38 -17.39 -2.35
N ASN A 715 -7.58 -17.62 -1.07
CA ASN A 715 -6.66 -18.41 -0.23
C ASN A 715 -6.68 -19.89 -0.61
N ASP A 716 -7.81 -20.46 -0.99
CA ASP A 716 -7.89 -21.85 -1.45
C ASP A 716 -7.20 -22.05 -2.82
N LYS A 717 -7.10 -20.99 -3.65
CA LYS A 717 -6.56 -21.02 -5.02
C LYS A 717 -5.06 -20.78 -5.11
N SER A 718 -4.41 -20.18 -4.13
CA SER A 718 -3.17 -19.46 -4.35
C SER A 718 -1.88 -20.09 -3.80
N PHE A 719 -0.82 -19.28 -3.77
CA PHE A 719 0.57 -19.60 -3.48
C PHE A 719 0.78 -20.60 -2.34
N GLY A 720 1.34 -21.75 -2.65
CA GLY A 720 1.79 -22.73 -1.68
C GLY A 720 0.69 -23.58 -1.03
N ASN A 721 -0.55 -23.15 -1.04
CA ASN A 721 -1.69 -23.91 -0.53
C ASN A 721 -2.67 -24.24 -1.67
N TRP A 722 -2.38 -25.24 -2.45
CA TRP A 722 -3.08 -25.61 -3.68
C TRP A 722 -4.39 -26.39 -3.44
N LEU A 723 -5.15 -26.08 -2.38
CA LEU A 723 -6.38 -26.81 -2.03
C LEU A 723 -7.36 -26.88 -3.19
N ALA A 724 -7.64 -25.76 -3.84
CA ALA A 724 -8.58 -25.70 -4.96
C ALA A 724 -8.15 -26.58 -6.14
N LYS A 725 -6.84 -26.77 -6.37
CA LYS A 725 -6.31 -27.68 -7.39
C LYS A 725 -6.62 -29.12 -7.05
N ASP A 726 -6.46 -29.52 -5.78
CA ASP A 726 -6.78 -30.85 -5.33
C ASP A 726 -8.29 -31.12 -5.36
N TRP A 727 -9.11 -30.13 -4.99
CA TRP A 727 -10.57 -30.22 -5.12
C TRP A 727 -11.01 -30.43 -6.56
N THR A 728 -10.43 -29.69 -7.50
CA THR A 728 -10.69 -29.87 -8.92
C THR A 728 -10.26 -31.25 -9.42
N ARG A 729 -9.08 -31.72 -9.01
CA ARG A 729 -8.53 -33.02 -9.42
C ARG A 729 -9.41 -34.21 -8.98
N CYS A 730 -10.01 -34.14 -7.78
CA CYS A 730 -10.88 -35.21 -7.28
C CYS A 730 -12.35 -34.99 -7.60
N GLY A 731 -12.74 -33.88 -8.30
CA GLY A 731 -14.13 -33.58 -8.62
C GLY A 731 -14.97 -33.25 -7.38
N LEU A 732 -14.39 -32.57 -6.37
CA LEU A 732 -15.06 -32.34 -5.08
C LEU A 732 -16.35 -31.54 -5.22
N ASP A 733 -16.47 -30.70 -6.24
CA ASP A 733 -17.67 -29.90 -6.57
C ASP A 733 -18.91 -30.72 -6.94
N THR A 734 -18.71 -31.96 -7.39
CA THR A 734 -19.78 -32.90 -7.79
C THR A 734 -19.83 -34.14 -6.90
N LEU A 735 -18.79 -34.34 -6.07
CA LEU A 735 -18.70 -35.50 -5.19
C LEU A 735 -19.71 -35.40 -4.06
N THR A 736 -20.32 -36.56 -3.75
CA THR A 736 -21.22 -36.72 -2.60
C THR A 736 -20.64 -37.73 -1.63
N VAL A 737 -20.69 -37.44 -0.32
CA VAL A 737 -20.27 -38.36 0.72
C VAL A 737 -21.45 -39.22 1.17
N PRO A 738 -21.24 -40.47 1.58
CA PRO A 738 -22.26 -41.28 2.20
C PRO A 738 -22.85 -40.60 3.42
N MET A 739 -24.21 -40.56 3.46
CA MET A 739 -24.94 -39.93 4.55
C MET A 739 -26.08 -40.86 5.00
N LYS A 740 -26.04 -41.23 6.28
CA LYS A 740 -27.15 -42.01 6.91
C LYS A 740 -28.10 -41.03 7.60
N THR A 741 -29.40 -41.16 7.35
CA THR A 741 -30.42 -40.30 7.94
C THR A 741 -31.29 -41.11 8.89
N LYS A 742 -31.45 -40.63 10.12
CA LYS A 742 -32.39 -41.17 11.11
C LYS A 742 -33.38 -40.07 11.48
N GLN A 743 -34.65 -40.32 11.27
CA GLN A 743 -35.70 -39.34 11.56
C GLN A 743 -36.60 -39.84 12.70
N ASN A 744 -36.88 -38.97 13.65
CA ASN A 744 -37.85 -39.20 14.74
C ASN A 744 -38.78 -37.96 14.86
N GLY A 745 -39.93 -38.03 14.27
CA GLY A 745 -40.81 -36.86 14.14
C GLY A 745 -40.16 -35.76 13.30
N ASN A 746 -39.97 -34.56 13.89
CA ASN A 746 -39.31 -33.41 13.30
C ASN A 746 -37.80 -33.32 13.64
N GLU A 747 -37.29 -34.30 14.37
CA GLU A 747 -35.87 -34.43 14.70
C GLU A 747 -35.19 -35.33 13.69
N ILE A 748 -34.09 -34.86 13.11
CA ILE A 748 -33.35 -35.56 12.09
C ILE A 748 -31.87 -35.59 12.49
N THR A 749 -31.28 -36.77 12.43
CA THR A 749 -29.87 -36.99 12.61
C THR A 749 -29.27 -37.43 11.28
N PHE A 750 -28.29 -36.66 10.81
CA PHE A 750 -27.46 -37.01 9.67
C PHE A 750 -26.10 -37.46 10.20
N THR A 751 -25.64 -38.63 9.76
CA THR A 751 -24.32 -39.18 10.08
C THR A 751 -23.56 -39.30 8.77
N PHE A 752 -22.37 -38.67 8.74
CA PHE A 752 -21.51 -38.60 7.56
C PHE A 752 -20.37 -39.61 7.67
N GLU A 753 -20.05 -40.25 6.56
CA GLU A 753 -18.87 -41.11 6.40
C GLU A 753 -17.96 -40.42 5.39
N ILE A 754 -16.80 -39.91 5.85
CA ILE A 754 -15.83 -39.27 4.95
C ILE A 754 -14.99 -40.38 4.31
N PRO A 755 -15.02 -40.55 2.97
CA PRO A 755 -14.21 -41.54 2.28
C PRO A 755 -12.73 -41.32 2.46
N ASP A 756 -11.98 -42.41 2.60
CA ASP A 756 -10.52 -42.36 2.62
C ASP A 756 -9.94 -41.78 1.31
N GLY A 757 -8.82 -41.11 1.41
CA GLY A 757 -8.09 -40.56 0.23
C GLY A 757 -8.64 -39.24 -0.32
N LEU A 758 -9.64 -38.63 0.32
CA LEU A 758 -10.06 -37.27 -0.03
C LEU A 758 -8.99 -36.25 0.41
N PRO A 759 -8.79 -35.19 -0.36
CA PRO A 759 -7.98 -34.04 0.09
C PRO A 759 -8.65 -33.37 1.30
N GLU A 760 -8.05 -32.30 1.80
CA GLU A 760 -8.70 -31.47 2.82
C GLU A 760 -10.00 -30.92 2.30
N ILE A 761 -11.09 -31.17 3.01
CA ILE A 761 -12.43 -30.74 2.62
C ILE A 761 -12.80 -29.40 3.28
N PRO A 762 -13.46 -28.48 2.57
CA PRO A 762 -13.75 -27.16 3.11
C PRO A 762 -14.96 -27.07 4.03
N ARG A 763 -15.88 -28.03 3.95
CA ARG A 763 -17.08 -28.11 4.79
C ARG A 763 -17.65 -29.52 4.82
N LEU A 764 -18.49 -29.77 5.81
CA LEU A 764 -19.23 -31.03 5.92
C LEU A 764 -20.62 -30.77 6.50
N GLY A 765 -21.67 -31.04 5.73
CA GLY A 765 -23.04 -30.79 6.15
C GLY A 765 -24.07 -31.17 5.11
N ILE A 766 -25.18 -30.46 5.10
CA ILE A 766 -26.30 -30.66 4.17
C ILE A 766 -26.63 -29.38 3.39
N LEU A 767 -27.09 -29.54 2.17
CA LEU A 767 -27.62 -28.49 1.32
C LEU A 767 -29.12 -28.64 1.14
N ILE A 768 -29.87 -27.56 1.29
CA ILE A 768 -31.31 -27.49 1.05
C ILE A 768 -31.57 -26.41 0.00
N GLU A 769 -32.14 -26.83 -1.15
CA GLU A 769 -32.55 -25.88 -2.20
C GLU A 769 -34.00 -25.45 -1.96
N LEU A 770 -34.21 -24.14 -1.77
CA LEU A 770 -35.51 -23.52 -1.53
C LEU A 770 -35.90 -22.61 -2.71
N PRO A 771 -37.18 -22.36 -2.95
CA PRO A 771 -37.62 -21.31 -3.86
C PRO A 771 -37.04 -19.94 -3.43
N ARG A 772 -36.77 -19.07 -4.40
CA ARG A 772 -36.13 -17.79 -4.19
C ARG A 772 -36.91 -16.80 -3.30
N ASP A 773 -38.25 -17.04 -3.17
CA ASP A 773 -39.11 -16.21 -2.31
C ASP A 773 -38.86 -16.41 -0.80
N TYR A 774 -38.09 -17.44 -0.40
CA TYR A 774 -37.55 -17.56 0.96
C TYR A 774 -36.39 -16.60 1.15
N GLU A 775 -36.70 -15.31 1.32
CA GLU A 775 -35.75 -14.19 1.32
C GLU A 775 -35.47 -13.62 2.70
N GLN A 776 -36.44 -13.59 3.61
CA GLN A 776 -36.26 -13.04 4.95
C GLN A 776 -35.51 -14.05 5.81
N LEU A 777 -34.37 -13.63 6.37
CA LEU A 777 -33.49 -14.47 7.17
C LEU A 777 -33.46 -13.98 8.64
N THR A 778 -33.55 -14.91 9.58
CA THR A 778 -33.33 -14.68 11.00
C THR A 778 -32.51 -15.82 11.57
N TRP A 779 -31.48 -15.54 12.36
CA TRP A 779 -30.69 -16.59 13.01
C TRP A 779 -30.29 -16.18 14.43
N TYR A 780 -29.99 -17.19 15.22
CA TYR A 780 -29.36 -17.04 16.53
C TYR A 780 -28.02 -17.75 16.50
N GLY A 781 -26.96 -16.99 16.55
CA GLY A 781 -25.58 -17.43 16.35
C GLY A 781 -24.66 -16.23 16.15
N ARG A 782 -23.47 -16.42 15.58
CA ARG A 782 -22.57 -15.30 15.31
C ARG A 782 -23.03 -14.44 14.15
N GLY A 783 -22.83 -13.13 14.31
CA GLY A 783 -23.20 -12.12 13.32
C GLY A 783 -22.84 -10.70 13.79
N PRO A 784 -23.23 -9.65 13.02
CA PRO A 784 -24.06 -9.68 11.80
C PRO A 784 -23.31 -10.08 10.52
N TRP A 785 -21.96 -9.98 10.51
CA TRP A 785 -21.10 -10.23 9.36
C TRP A 785 -20.84 -11.73 9.16
N ASP A 786 -20.44 -12.12 7.96
CA ASP A 786 -19.99 -13.49 7.73
C ASP A 786 -18.75 -13.79 8.57
N ASN A 787 -18.63 -15.00 9.04
CA ASN A 787 -17.56 -15.41 9.94
C ASN A 787 -17.22 -16.90 9.73
N TYR A 788 -15.97 -17.24 10.04
CA TYR A 788 -15.39 -18.57 9.87
C TYR A 788 -14.66 -18.96 11.14
N PRO A 789 -14.30 -20.24 11.33
CA PRO A 789 -13.66 -20.70 12.57
C PRO A 789 -12.45 -19.86 13.01
N ASP A 790 -11.67 -19.35 12.07
CA ASP A 790 -10.45 -18.57 12.25
C ASP A 790 -10.63 -17.05 12.03
N ARG A 791 -11.88 -16.59 11.83
CA ARG A 791 -12.25 -15.17 11.67
C ARG A 791 -13.63 -14.92 12.24
N LYS A 792 -13.73 -14.65 13.53
CA LYS A 792 -15.03 -14.48 14.20
C LYS A 792 -15.04 -13.56 15.43
N VAL A 793 -13.94 -12.83 15.67
CA VAL A 793 -13.85 -11.91 16.82
C VAL A 793 -14.85 -10.77 16.70
N SER A 794 -15.06 -10.26 15.48
CA SER A 794 -16.01 -9.18 15.18
C SER A 794 -17.48 -9.58 15.30
N CYS A 795 -17.78 -10.87 15.50
CA CYS A 795 -19.13 -11.43 15.38
C CYS A 795 -19.61 -12.01 16.72
N PRO A 796 -20.24 -11.21 17.60
CA PRO A 796 -20.82 -11.70 18.85
C PRO A 796 -22.01 -12.62 18.57
N VAL A 797 -22.29 -13.55 19.50
CA VAL A 797 -23.49 -14.40 19.44
C VAL A 797 -24.72 -13.57 19.79
N GLY A 798 -25.75 -13.66 18.97
CA GLY A 798 -26.97 -12.89 19.12
C GLY A 798 -28.09 -13.31 18.20
N LEU A 799 -29.23 -12.61 18.29
CA LEU A 799 -30.36 -12.77 17.36
C LEU A 799 -30.25 -11.73 16.25
N TRP A 800 -30.02 -12.18 15.05
CA TRP A 800 -29.79 -11.35 13.87
C TRP A 800 -30.92 -11.47 12.85
N LYS A 801 -31.10 -10.43 12.06
CA LYS A 801 -32.06 -10.40 10.95
C LYS A 801 -31.42 -9.77 9.72
N SER A 802 -31.70 -10.37 8.55
CA SER A 802 -31.18 -9.91 7.28
C SER A 802 -32.05 -10.43 6.12
N THR A 803 -31.52 -10.38 4.93
CA THR A 803 -32.09 -11.05 3.75
C THR A 803 -31.05 -11.97 3.10
N VAL A 804 -31.51 -12.99 2.39
CA VAL A 804 -30.63 -13.89 1.63
C VAL A 804 -29.76 -13.10 0.64
N SER A 805 -30.34 -12.11 -0.03
CA SER A 805 -29.61 -11.24 -0.96
C SER A 805 -28.47 -10.46 -0.33
N GLN A 806 -28.55 -10.13 0.98
CA GLN A 806 -27.55 -9.37 1.71
C GLN A 806 -26.45 -10.25 2.33
N GLN A 807 -26.57 -11.59 2.22
CA GLN A 807 -25.58 -12.49 2.83
C GLN A 807 -24.36 -12.72 1.95
N TYR A 808 -24.51 -12.57 0.64
CA TYR A 808 -23.37 -12.70 -0.28
C TYR A 808 -22.53 -11.42 -0.26
N VAL A 809 -21.25 -11.54 0.01
CA VAL A 809 -20.30 -10.45 -0.11
C VAL A 809 -19.81 -10.37 -1.55
N HIS A 810 -20.07 -9.24 -2.20
CA HIS A 810 -19.77 -9.00 -3.61
C HIS A 810 -18.28 -8.70 -3.85
N TYR A 811 -17.40 -9.67 -3.54
CA TYR A 811 -16.00 -9.59 -3.93
C TYR A 811 -15.87 -9.51 -5.45
N PRO A 812 -15.01 -8.62 -6.00
CA PRO A 812 -14.86 -8.46 -7.46
C PRO A 812 -14.64 -9.78 -8.20
N ARG A 813 -13.87 -10.70 -7.59
CA ARG A 813 -13.73 -12.09 -8.02
C ARG A 813 -14.64 -12.99 -7.17
N PRO A 814 -15.68 -13.61 -7.74
CA PRO A 814 -16.63 -14.42 -6.99
C PRO A 814 -15.98 -15.59 -6.24
N GLN A 815 -16.36 -15.75 -4.99
CA GLN A 815 -15.84 -16.78 -4.09
C GLN A 815 -16.80 -17.03 -2.92
N ASP A 816 -16.51 -18.04 -2.08
CA ASP A 816 -17.34 -18.36 -0.91
C ASP A 816 -17.43 -17.18 0.05
N SER A 817 -18.61 -16.94 0.60
CA SER A 817 -18.91 -15.94 1.62
C SER A 817 -20.25 -16.24 2.29
N GLY A 818 -20.61 -15.46 3.32
CA GLY A 818 -21.90 -15.54 3.99
C GLY A 818 -22.05 -16.70 4.96
N ASN A 819 -20.95 -17.29 5.44
CA ASN A 819 -20.99 -18.29 6.51
C ASN A 819 -21.21 -17.67 7.89
N HIS A 820 -21.94 -18.36 8.78
CA HIS A 820 -22.17 -17.98 10.17
C HIS A 820 -21.91 -19.15 11.11
N GLU A 821 -21.06 -18.94 12.09
CA GLU A 821 -20.62 -19.93 13.07
C GLU A 821 -21.47 -19.91 14.36
N ASP A 822 -21.37 -20.98 15.14
CA ASP A 822 -21.94 -21.11 16.48
C ASP A 822 -23.46 -20.86 16.50
N CYS A 823 -24.20 -21.35 15.48
CA CYS A 823 -25.62 -21.12 15.30
C CYS A 823 -26.47 -22.22 15.95
N THR A 824 -27.47 -21.82 16.67
CA THR A 824 -28.47 -22.76 17.27
C THR A 824 -29.83 -22.68 16.61
N MET A 825 -30.06 -21.67 15.76
CA MET A 825 -31.32 -21.49 15.05
C MET A 825 -31.11 -20.70 13.77
N VAL A 826 -31.74 -21.12 12.66
CA VAL A 826 -31.92 -20.35 11.43
C VAL A 826 -33.37 -20.45 10.97
N GLU A 827 -33.97 -19.33 10.59
CA GLU A 827 -35.33 -19.25 10.04
C GLU A 827 -35.34 -18.46 8.73
N LEU A 828 -35.86 -19.07 7.68
CA LEU A 828 -36.14 -18.41 6.41
C LEU A 828 -37.65 -18.26 6.22
N LYS A 829 -38.07 -17.08 5.72
CA LYS A 829 -39.47 -16.73 5.58
C LYS A 829 -39.76 -16.04 4.26
N THR A 830 -40.87 -16.43 3.64
CA THR A 830 -41.40 -15.74 2.44
C THR A 830 -42.23 -14.52 2.81
N LYS A 831 -42.42 -13.59 1.89
CA LYS A 831 -43.31 -12.42 2.07
C LYS A 831 -44.76 -12.87 2.38
N LYS A 832 -45.19 -14.05 1.93
CA LYS A 832 -46.53 -14.63 2.17
C LYS A 832 -46.66 -15.34 3.53
N GLY A 833 -45.60 -15.34 4.33
CA GLY A 833 -45.59 -15.92 5.68
C GLY A 833 -45.26 -17.41 5.76
N LYS A 834 -44.99 -18.09 4.64
CA LYS A 834 -44.41 -19.45 4.68
C LYS A 834 -43.03 -19.37 5.29
N LYS A 835 -42.73 -20.28 6.22
CA LYS A 835 -41.41 -20.31 6.87
C LYS A 835 -40.87 -21.72 6.99
N ILE A 836 -39.55 -21.82 7.07
CA ILE A 836 -38.78 -22.97 7.50
C ILE A 836 -37.86 -22.52 8.63
N ARG A 837 -37.86 -23.26 9.72
CA ARG A 837 -37.00 -23.01 10.86
C ARG A 837 -36.24 -24.27 11.21
N ILE A 838 -34.92 -24.15 11.37
CA ILE A 838 -34.03 -25.25 11.73
C ILE A 838 -33.40 -24.88 13.07
N GLU A 839 -33.44 -25.77 14.03
CA GLU A 839 -32.84 -25.63 15.35
C GLU A 839 -31.84 -26.74 15.60
N ALA A 840 -30.72 -26.41 16.22
CA ALA A 840 -29.75 -27.38 16.71
C ALA A 840 -30.36 -28.18 17.90
N ILE A 841 -29.97 -29.44 18.03
CA ILE A 841 -30.41 -30.30 19.16
C ILE A 841 -29.31 -30.35 20.22
N ASP A 842 -28.13 -30.84 19.86
CA ASP A 842 -27.03 -31.06 20.83
C ASP A 842 -25.92 -30.01 20.66
N GLU A 843 -25.39 -29.89 19.44
CA GLU A 843 -24.24 -29.04 19.10
C GLU A 843 -24.69 -27.90 18.16
N PRO A 844 -24.13 -26.71 18.27
CA PRO A 844 -24.37 -25.67 17.30
C PRO A 844 -23.87 -26.07 15.92
N PHE A 845 -24.44 -25.48 14.88
CA PHE A 845 -24.04 -25.69 13.49
C PHE A 845 -23.52 -24.39 12.89
N SER A 846 -22.84 -24.51 11.75
CA SER A 846 -22.59 -23.38 10.86
C SER A 846 -23.62 -23.36 9.75
N PHE A 847 -23.97 -22.17 9.22
CA PHE A 847 -24.86 -22.08 8.07
C PHE A 847 -24.46 -20.99 7.09
N SER A 848 -24.88 -21.14 5.84
CA SER A 848 -24.95 -20.06 4.85
C SER A 848 -26.27 -20.13 4.09
N ALA A 849 -26.83 -18.98 3.72
CA ALA A 849 -28.06 -18.86 2.95
C ALA A 849 -27.84 -17.85 1.82
N LEU A 850 -27.63 -18.35 0.59
CA LEU A 850 -27.18 -17.56 -0.54
C LEU A 850 -28.14 -17.65 -1.74
N PRO A 851 -28.18 -16.61 -2.63
CA PRO A 851 -28.94 -16.67 -3.87
C PRO A 851 -28.24 -17.46 -4.99
N TYR A 852 -27.02 -17.93 -4.74
CA TYR A 852 -26.16 -18.61 -5.69
C TYR A 852 -25.68 -19.96 -5.16
N SER A 853 -25.56 -20.97 -6.03
CA SER A 853 -24.89 -22.23 -5.66
C SER A 853 -23.36 -22.04 -5.64
N ALA A 854 -22.65 -22.83 -4.83
CA ALA A 854 -21.18 -22.80 -4.77
C ALA A 854 -20.54 -23.04 -6.15
N GLN A 855 -21.08 -23.99 -6.94
CA GLN A 855 -20.61 -24.30 -8.30
C GLN A 855 -20.82 -23.12 -9.26
N TYR A 856 -21.93 -22.38 -9.13
CA TYR A 856 -22.19 -21.22 -9.96
C TYR A 856 -21.25 -20.07 -9.61
N ILE A 857 -21.04 -19.78 -8.33
CA ILE A 857 -20.05 -18.80 -7.86
C ILE A 857 -18.67 -19.16 -8.42
N ALA A 858 -18.22 -20.41 -8.26
CA ALA A 858 -16.90 -20.87 -8.72
C ALA A 858 -16.72 -20.81 -10.25
N SER A 859 -17.82 -20.80 -11.02
CA SER A 859 -17.80 -20.72 -12.49
C SER A 859 -17.62 -19.30 -13.04
N LYS A 860 -17.66 -18.26 -12.18
CA LYS A 860 -17.60 -16.86 -12.59
C LYS A 860 -16.25 -16.25 -12.27
N THR A 861 -15.83 -15.31 -13.11
CA THR A 861 -14.57 -14.57 -12.94
C THR A 861 -14.83 -13.18 -12.36
N HIS A 862 -16.02 -12.60 -12.58
CA HIS A 862 -16.36 -11.27 -12.10
C HIS A 862 -17.75 -11.27 -11.44
N ASP A 863 -17.89 -10.43 -10.40
CA ASP A 863 -19.14 -10.29 -9.66
C ASP A 863 -20.32 -9.85 -10.54
N TYR A 864 -20.09 -8.94 -11.47
CA TYR A 864 -21.13 -8.46 -12.40
C TYR A 864 -21.66 -9.52 -13.37
N GLU A 865 -21.05 -10.71 -13.40
CA GLU A 865 -21.56 -11.87 -14.16
C GLU A 865 -22.60 -12.70 -13.40
N LEU A 866 -22.71 -12.49 -12.07
CA LEU A 866 -23.66 -13.22 -11.24
C LEU A 866 -25.09 -12.78 -11.52
N GLN A 867 -25.98 -13.77 -11.75
CA GLN A 867 -27.40 -13.56 -11.98
C GLN A 867 -28.22 -14.42 -11.04
N ASP A 868 -29.34 -13.90 -10.56
CA ASP A 868 -30.25 -14.65 -9.69
C ASP A 868 -30.64 -15.96 -10.36
N GLN A 869 -30.45 -17.10 -9.67
CA GLN A 869 -30.72 -18.43 -10.15
C GLN A 869 -32.18 -18.92 -9.85
N GLY A 870 -33.01 -18.04 -9.29
CA GLY A 870 -34.41 -18.39 -8.92
C GLY A 870 -34.52 -19.32 -7.70
N LYS A 871 -33.45 -19.48 -6.93
CA LYS A 871 -33.34 -20.34 -5.74
C LYS A 871 -32.66 -19.66 -4.58
N THR A 872 -32.92 -20.15 -3.39
CA THR A 872 -32.16 -19.91 -2.17
C THR A 872 -31.44 -21.21 -1.77
N TYR A 873 -30.13 -21.15 -1.63
CA TYR A 873 -29.29 -22.28 -1.24
C TYR A 873 -28.96 -22.14 0.24
N LEU A 874 -29.55 -23.00 1.06
CA LEU A 874 -29.33 -23.07 2.50
C LEU A 874 -28.41 -24.24 2.84
N SER A 875 -27.21 -23.96 3.30
CA SER A 875 -26.26 -24.94 3.84
C SER A 875 -26.35 -24.96 5.35
N ILE A 876 -26.36 -26.14 5.95
CA ILE A 876 -26.24 -26.37 7.40
C ILE A 876 -25.12 -27.37 7.61
N ASP A 877 -24.07 -26.94 8.26
CA ASP A 877 -22.81 -27.68 8.36
C ASP A 877 -22.49 -28.04 9.81
N CYS A 878 -22.02 -29.23 10.05
CA CYS A 878 -21.49 -29.65 11.36
C CYS A 878 -20.06 -29.12 11.57
N VAL A 879 -19.35 -28.83 10.49
CA VAL A 879 -18.01 -28.22 10.53
C VAL A 879 -17.65 -27.52 9.21
N VAL A 880 -16.96 -26.40 9.32
CA VAL A 880 -16.41 -25.63 8.20
C VAL A 880 -14.92 -25.39 8.47
N MET A 881 -14.09 -25.45 7.45
CA MET A 881 -12.68 -25.13 7.51
C MET A 881 -12.45 -23.61 7.55
N GLY A 882 -11.43 -23.15 8.24
CA GLY A 882 -10.99 -21.76 8.24
C GLY A 882 -10.60 -21.22 6.87
N LEU A 883 -10.26 -19.95 6.81
CA LEU A 883 -9.88 -19.23 5.59
C LEU A 883 -8.35 -19.17 5.39
N GLY A 884 -7.58 -19.00 6.46
CA GLY A 884 -6.14 -18.77 6.38
C GLY A 884 -5.78 -17.48 5.63
N ASN A 885 -4.52 -17.38 5.20
CA ASN A 885 -3.96 -16.25 4.45
C ASN A 885 -3.03 -16.71 3.32
N SER A 886 -3.29 -17.86 2.73
CA SER A 886 -2.40 -18.52 1.77
C SER A 886 -2.40 -17.91 0.37
N SER A 887 -3.16 -16.85 0.14
CA SER A 887 -3.02 -16.04 -1.08
C SER A 887 -1.62 -15.41 -1.21
N CYS A 888 -1.00 -15.01 -0.09
CA CYS A 888 0.43 -14.76 0.06
C CYS A 888 0.79 -14.85 1.54
N GLY A 889 1.19 -16.03 2.01
CA GLY A 889 1.50 -16.23 3.43
C GLY A 889 1.07 -17.60 3.94
N PRO A 890 1.00 -17.78 5.28
CA PRO A 890 0.65 -19.05 5.87
C PRO A 890 -0.84 -19.40 5.67
N GLY A 891 -1.10 -20.68 5.49
CA GLY A 891 -2.45 -21.21 5.32
C GLY A 891 -3.28 -21.27 6.60
N VAL A 892 -4.24 -22.18 6.60
CA VAL A 892 -5.11 -22.44 7.76
C VAL A 892 -4.30 -23.11 8.88
N LEU A 893 -4.53 -22.70 10.12
CA LEU A 893 -4.02 -23.43 11.29
C LEU A 893 -4.70 -24.82 11.36
N LYS A 894 -3.94 -25.86 11.68
CA LYS A 894 -4.42 -27.23 11.73
C LYS A 894 -5.68 -27.41 12.61
N LYS A 895 -5.78 -26.67 13.71
CA LYS A 895 -6.95 -26.68 14.60
C LYS A 895 -8.25 -26.18 13.92
N TYR A 896 -8.16 -25.49 12.80
CA TYR A 896 -9.29 -24.99 12.00
C TYR A 896 -9.49 -25.78 10.71
N SER A 897 -8.79 -26.91 10.52
CA SER A 897 -9.05 -27.87 9.45
C SER A 897 -10.10 -28.90 9.91
N ILE A 898 -10.64 -29.67 8.97
CA ILE A 898 -11.61 -30.73 9.24
C ILE A 898 -10.86 -32.05 9.47
N ASP A 899 -10.94 -32.57 10.68
CA ASP A 899 -10.32 -33.84 11.05
C ASP A 899 -11.11 -35.02 10.44
N LYS A 900 -10.59 -35.59 9.37
CA LYS A 900 -11.25 -36.65 8.59
C LYS A 900 -11.33 -37.98 9.35
N SER A 901 -10.61 -38.16 10.45
CA SER A 901 -10.69 -39.35 11.29
C SER A 901 -11.87 -39.36 12.27
N LYS A 902 -12.51 -38.21 12.48
CA LYS A 902 -13.67 -38.05 13.35
C LYS A 902 -14.96 -38.48 12.70
N HIS A 903 -15.89 -38.96 13.53
CA HIS A 903 -17.27 -39.18 13.14
C HIS A 903 -18.09 -37.91 13.35
N TYR A 904 -18.72 -37.43 12.28
CA TYR A 904 -19.55 -36.24 12.33
C TYR A 904 -21.03 -36.57 12.27
N GLN A 905 -21.78 -35.90 13.14
CA GLN A 905 -23.23 -35.97 13.15
C GLN A 905 -23.82 -34.56 13.22
N LEU A 906 -24.82 -34.32 12.39
CA LEU A 906 -25.66 -33.12 12.44
C LEU A 906 -27.02 -33.53 12.96
N LYS A 907 -27.39 -33.02 14.14
CA LYS A 907 -28.71 -33.28 14.75
C LYS A 907 -29.50 -31.97 14.78
N ILE A 908 -30.59 -31.95 14.02
CA ILE A 908 -31.41 -30.75 13.88
C ILE A 908 -32.89 -31.08 14.05
N ARG A 909 -33.63 -30.02 14.39
CA ARG A 909 -35.13 -30.04 14.39
C ARG A 909 -35.60 -29.09 13.30
N ILE A 910 -36.48 -29.57 12.41
CA ILE A 910 -37.11 -28.75 11.37
C ILE A 910 -38.54 -28.42 11.77
N LEU A 911 -38.92 -27.12 11.76
CA LEU A 911 -40.20 -26.57 12.20
C LEU A 911 -40.95 -25.80 11.12
#